data_e952d67096f755cddce8efdfc608431f
#
_entry.id   e952d67096f755cddce8efdfc608431f
#
_cell.length_a   1.000
_cell.length_b   1.000
_cell.length_c   1.000
_cell.angle_alpha   90.00
_cell.angle_beta   90.00
_cell.angle_gamma   90.00
#
_symmetry.space_group_name_H-M   'P 1'
#
loop_
_entity.id
_entity.type
_entity.pdbx_description
1 polymer ?
#
loop_
_entity_poly.entity_id
_entity_poly.type
_entity_poly.pdbx_seq_one_letter_code
_entity_poly.pdbx_strand_id
1 'polypeptide(L)'
;MGFQHWVPQEDTNTEIRVAVLLSLVLQTALIFLGPMRKRSSSPRFVIWSCYLLADWVADLALGLLLNTLGNIGGSSSLGINHADSGGKSNGNINSSSGSPMIFVFWTPFLLLHLGGPDTITAYSVEDNELWLRHLIGLFFELFSAAVIFICSLRGNPMIGATVLMFVAGIIKYGERTYSLYSGSIKSFRANILDPKNRDPHYLRLKSALEIQNSIGIIIEVYDGDQPGGASKKQKDAVRSDIEELQSSGVNKHLEALAYDFFVIFRRLFVDLTLNTKQRKMSQTLFLEYKDMDVGMAFQIIELELDLIYDMVYTKAPVAYTLVGWVLRSICSGCIVAATVIFFFHDKRGIKRVDVRITYALLMGGLALDVAALIMLLFSNRASAFFHKSRWFKWLDRLTMKLLRRKGRRWAQSVSQFNLLNYASGKPYNYNRCFLLLKVAKTLHVLEDFIYIRREPLRKYIWRDHGAETDILILAFNSVRSAAGDLGDDELDKTVEVFNCRGSRALRSHEDAIKTCLSASSEEQEDVDKIFEMIMDSVVKVTDFDESLLLWHIATDLCLTQQKHHRHPPSRDANWKQNFAKTLSEYMMYLLIKQPEMLSTRTGTWLMRYQDTCAEASHFTKYGGDMRGKLLAVNTSRPPARPGGDDESSKSVLFDACVLANALEQVGRKDDELMWDVVVGVWVEMLIYAARECPGSTHVRELNRGGELITLIWFLIEDMGFGKR
;
A
#
# COMPACT_ATOMS: atom_id res chain seq x y z
N MET A 1 -35.99 -32.20 21.76
CA MET A 1 -35.88 -33.24 20.71
C MET A 1 -34.55 -33.00 20.01
N GLY A 2 -33.53 -33.80 20.38
CA GLY A 2 -32.16 -33.63 19.87
C GLY A 2 -32.01 -34.34 18.55
N PHE A 3 -31.61 -33.62 17.53
CA PHE A 3 -30.98 -34.16 16.34
C PHE A 3 -29.51 -34.41 16.62
N GLN A 4 -29.17 -35.52 17.29
CA GLN A 4 -27.84 -36.08 17.22
C GLN A 4 -27.72 -36.81 15.87
N HIS A 5 -27.20 -36.15 14.86
CA HIS A 5 -26.71 -36.80 13.66
C HIS A 5 -25.50 -37.66 14.06
N TRP A 6 -25.64 -38.95 14.04
CA TRP A 6 -24.53 -39.91 14.09
C TRP A 6 -23.70 -39.75 12.82
N VAL A 7 -22.65 -38.94 12.85
CA VAL A 7 -21.62 -38.97 11.80
C VAL A 7 -20.70 -40.13 12.10
N PRO A 8 -20.48 -41.05 11.17
CA PRO A 8 -19.56 -42.18 11.39
C PRO A 8 -18.16 -41.69 11.77
N GLN A 9 -17.52 -42.29 12.74
CA GLN A 9 -16.20 -41.91 13.26
C GLN A 9 -15.08 -41.94 12.21
N GLU A 10 -15.24 -42.68 11.11
CA GLU A 10 -14.33 -42.69 9.97
C GLU A 10 -14.38 -41.38 9.19
N ASP A 11 -15.55 -40.75 9.05
CA ASP A 11 -15.73 -39.48 8.32
C ASP A 11 -15.04 -38.32 9.08
N THR A 12 -15.21 -38.25 10.40
CA THR A 12 -14.56 -37.21 11.23
C THR A 12 -13.02 -37.29 11.20
N ASN A 13 -12.46 -38.50 11.20
CA ASN A 13 -11.01 -38.68 11.06
C ASN A 13 -10.48 -38.22 9.69
N THR A 14 -11.29 -38.36 8.66
CA THR A 14 -10.94 -37.88 7.32
C THR A 14 -11.02 -36.36 7.21
N GLU A 15 -12.03 -35.75 7.84
CA GLU A 15 -12.17 -34.29 7.93
C GLU A 15 -10.96 -33.63 8.62
N ILE A 16 -10.50 -34.18 9.76
CA ILE A 16 -9.29 -33.71 10.47
C ILE A 16 -8.07 -33.78 9.56
N ARG A 17 -7.85 -34.90 8.86
CA ARG A 17 -6.72 -35.06 7.93
C ARG A 17 -6.73 -34.02 6.81
N VAL A 18 -7.90 -33.82 6.23
CA VAL A 18 -8.08 -32.84 5.15
C VAL A 18 -7.85 -31.42 5.67
N ALA A 19 -8.43 -31.05 6.83
CA ALA A 19 -8.28 -29.70 7.39
C ALA A 19 -6.82 -29.39 7.74
N VAL A 20 -6.08 -30.31 8.35
CA VAL A 20 -4.67 -30.12 8.72
C VAL A 20 -3.78 -29.97 7.47
N LEU A 21 -3.99 -30.80 6.43
CA LEU A 21 -3.26 -30.69 5.18
C LEU A 21 -3.61 -29.40 4.42
N LEU A 22 -4.89 -29.02 4.40
CA LEU A 22 -5.34 -27.78 3.77
C LEU A 22 -4.72 -26.56 4.48
N SER A 23 -4.63 -26.58 5.80
CA SER A 23 -3.94 -25.53 6.55
C SER A 23 -2.47 -25.41 6.11
N LEU A 24 -1.73 -26.51 5.96
CA LEU A 24 -0.34 -26.48 5.44
C LEU A 24 -0.25 -25.92 4.02
N VAL A 25 -1.17 -26.32 3.13
CA VAL A 25 -1.22 -25.84 1.74
C VAL A 25 -1.46 -24.33 1.70
N LEU A 26 -2.39 -23.81 2.53
CA LEU A 26 -2.68 -22.38 2.63
C LEU A 26 -1.48 -21.59 3.14
N GLN A 27 -0.76 -22.11 4.15
CA GLN A 27 0.48 -21.46 4.63
C GLN A 27 1.56 -21.44 3.54
N THR A 28 1.69 -22.55 2.78
CA THR A 28 2.62 -22.61 1.65
C THR A 28 2.23 -21.61 0.55
N ALA A 29 0.95 -21.50 0.24
CA ALA A 29 0.46 -20.49 -0.72
C ALA A 29 0.77 -19.07 -0.26
N LEU A 30 0.51 -18.74 1.00
CA LEU A 30 0.72 -17.40 1.55
C LEU A 30 2.20 -16.99 1.59
N ILE A 31 3.14 -17.90 1.87
CA ILE A 31 4.57 -17.55 1.89
C ILE A 31 5.07 -17.12 0.50
N PHE A 32 4.57 -17.75 -0.57
CA PHE A 32 4.95 -17.44 -1.95
C PHE A 32 4.13 -16.31 -2.57
N LEU A 33 2.84 -16.22 -2.26
CA LEU A 33 1.95 -15.19 -2.81
C LEU A 33 2.04 -13.87 -2.06
N GLY A 34 2.36 -13.88 -0.75
CA GLY A 34 2.46 -12.69 0.09
C GLY A 34 3.31 -11.56 -0.53
N PRO A 35 4.56 -11.84 -0.96
CA PRO A 35 5.41 -10.82 -1.58
C PRO A 35 4.89 -10.27 -2.91
N MET A 36 3.97 -10.98 -3.58
CA MET A 36 3.39 -10.51 -4.85
C MET A 36 2.44 -9.34 -4.66
N ARG A 37 1.96 -9.07 -3.44
CA ARG A 37 1.08 -7.93 -3.12
C ARG A 37 1.70 -6.57 -3.43
N LYS A 38 3.02 -6.45 -3.37
CA LYS A 38 3.77 -5.25 -3.73
C LYS A 38 3.60 -4.86 -5.20
N ARG A 39 3.03 -5.75 -6.03
CA ARG A 39 2.77 -5.51 -7.46
C ARG A 39 1.30 -5.16 -7.68
N SER A 40 1.04 -4.15 -8.49
CA SER A 40 -0.32 -3.72 -8.82
C SER A 40 -1.16 -4.78 -9.54
N SER A 41 -0.52 -5.71 -10.25
CA SER A 41 -1.16 -6.82 -10.97
C SER A 41 -1.28 -8.13 -10.17
N SER A 42 -1.13 -8.06 -8.84
CA SER A 42 -1.20 -9.25 -8.00
C SER A 42 -2.59 -9.88 -7.97
N PRO A 43 -2.71 -11.20 -7.78
CA PRO A 43 -3.98 -11.89 -7.62
C PRO A 43 -4.58 -11.62 -6.22
N ARG A 44 -4.98 -10.39 -5.97
CA ARG A 44 -5.41 -9.89 -4.65
C ARG A 44 -6.51 -10.72 -4.01
N PHE A 45 -7.51 -11.09 -4.80
CA PHE A 45 -8.61 -11.92 -4.31
C PHE A 45 -8.12 -13.29 -3.81
N VAL A 46 -7.21 -13.93 -4.55
CA VAL A 46 -6.64 -15.23 -4.13
C VAL A 46 -5.85 -15.08 -2.84
N ILE A 47 -5.01 -14.06 -2.73
CA ILE A 47 -4.21 -13.81 -1.52
C ILE A 47 -5.12 -13.52 -0.32
N TRP A 48 -6.15 -12.69 -0.51
CA TRP A 48 -7.15 -12.38 0.51
C TRP A 48 -7.90 -13.62 0.96
N SER A 49 -8.37 -14.44 0.01
CA SER A 49 -9.07 -15.69 0.32
C SER A 49 -8.15 -16.66 1.07
N CYS A 50 -6.90 -16.83 0.64
CA CYS A 50 -5.93 -17.68 1.35
C CYS A 50 -5.65 -17.17 2.76
N TYR A 51 -5.55 -15.83 2.95
CA TYR A 51 -5.31 -15.21 4.25
C TYR A 51 -6.45 -15.47 5.23
N LEU A 52 -7.70 -15.28 4.80
CA LEU A 52 -8.88 -15.54 5.65
C LEU A 52 -9.08 -17.05 5.92
N LEU A 53 -8.92 -17.86 4.88
CA LEU A 53 -9.13 -19.32 5.01
C LEU A 53 -8.02 -19.97 5.87
N ALA A 54 -6.81 -19.43 5.89
CA ALA A 54 -5.70 -20.00 6.65
C ALA A 54 -6.00 -20.03 8.17
N ASP A 55 -6.52 -18.94 8.71
CA ASP A 55 -6.90 -18.85 10.11
C ASP A 55 -8.15 -19.73 10.38
N TRP A 56 -9.20 -19.57 9.55
CA TRP A 56 -10.46 -20.31 9.70
C TRP A 56 -10.29 -21.85 9.63
N VAL A 57 -9.48 -22.35 8.71
CA VAL A 57 -9.23 -23.79 8.56
C VAL A 57 -8.45 -24.34 9.74
N ALA A 58 -7.51 -23.59 10.30
CA ALA A 58 -6.75 -24.01 11.47
C ALA A 58 -7.65 -24.09 12.72
N ASP A 59 -8.52 -23.09 12.92
CA ASP A 59 -9.51 -23.06 14.00
C ASP A 59 -10.52 -24.22 13.87
N LEU A 60 -11.01 -24.48 12.66
CA LEU A 60 -11.88 -25.60 12.38
C LEU A 60 -11.21 -26.94 12.73
N ALA A 61 -9.96 -27.12 12.30
CA ALA A 61 -9.21 -28.34 12.59
C ALA A 61 -9.01 -28.56 14.10
N LEU A 62 -8.72 -27.48 14.85
CA LEU A 62 -8.59 -27.55 16.31
C LEU A 62 -9.92 -27.88 16.98
N GLY A 63 -11.04 -27.31 16.53
CA GLY A 63 -12.39 -27.63 17.01
C GLY A 63 -12.78 -29.10 16.75
N LEU A 64 -12.45 -29.65 15.58
CA LEU A 64 -12.68 -31.06 15.26
C LEU A 64 -11.85 -31.99 16.16
N LEU A 65 -10.60 -31.62 16.45
CA LEU A 65 -9.72 -32.36 17.37
C LEU A 65 -10.27 -32.35 18.80
N LEU A 66 -10.73 -31.21 19.30
CA LEU A 66 -11.37 -31.10 20.61
C LEU A 66 -12.62 -31.98 20.73
N ASN A 67 -13.48 -31.96 19.74
CA ASN A 67 -14.71 -32.76 19.73
C ASN A 67 -14.39 -34.26 19.75
N THR A 68 -13.42 -34.70 18.96
CA THR A 68 -13.01 -36.10 18.87
C THR A 68 -12.47 -36.59 20.24
N LEU A 69 -11.68 -35.79 20.93
CA LEU A 69 -11.12 -36.15 22.26
C LEU A 69 -12.15 -36.06 23.37
N GLY A 70 -13.10 -35.11 23.31
CA GLY A 70 -14.23 -35.01 24.23
C GLY A 70 -15.11 -36.26 24.22
N ASN A 71 -15.36 -36.81 23.04
CA ASN A 71 -16.13 -38.05 22.90
C ASN A 71 -15.41 -39.28 23.46
N ILE A 72 -14.08 -39.31 23.40
CA ILE A 72 -13.26 -40.41 23.97
C ILE A 72 -13.24 -40.33 25.53
N GLY A 73 -13.12 -39.11 26.08
CA GLY A 73 -13.12 -38.88 27.56
C GLY A 73 -14.51 -39.13 28.16
N GLY A 74 -15.58 -38.80 27.47
CA GLY A 74 -16.96 -39.05 27.93
C GLY A 74 -17.32 -40.53 27.99
N SER A 75 -16.78 -41.35 27.11
CA SER A 75 -17.01 -42.80 27.12
C SER A 75 -16.31 -43.52 28.27
N SER A 76 -15.25 -42.93 28.83
CA SER A 76 -14.48 -43.53 29.95
C SER A 76 -15.07 -43.21 31.32
N SER A 77 -15.89 -42.16 31.48
CA SER A 77 -16.40 -41.70 32.77
C SER A 77 -17.81 -42.24 33.13
N LEU A 78 -18.51 -42.89 32.18
CA LEU A 78 -19.84 -43.48 32.41
C LEU A 78 -19.81 -45.00 32.69
N GLY A 79 -18.64 -45.58 32.93
CA GLY A 79 -18.45 -46.96 33.37
C GLY A 79 -18.50 -47.12 34.88
N ILE A 80 -19.53 -46.61 35.57
CA ILE A 80 -19.82 -46.99 36.99
C ILE A 80 -20.67 -48.27 36.94
N ASN A 81 -20.00 -49.37 37.28
CA ASN A 81 -20.44 -50.61 37.86
C ASN A 81 -21.95 -50.91 37.95
N HIS A 82 -22.44 -51.75 37.04
CA HIS A 82 -23.39 -52.78 37.43
C HIS A 82 -22.72 -54.14 37.23
N ALA A 83 -22.31 -54.70 38.37
CA ALA A 83 -21.93 -56.09 38.48
C ALA A 83 -23.21 -56.89 38.39
N ASP A 84 -23.40 -57.61 37.29
CA ASP A 84 -24.17 -58.87 37.33
C ASP A 84 -23.68 -59.88 36.27
N SER A 85 -23.34 -61.00 36.80
CA SER A 85 -23.22 -62.40 36.33
C SER A 85 -23.14 -62.72 34.83
N GLY A 86 -21.99 -63.34 34.52
CA GLY A 86 -22.02 -64.65 33.79
C GLY A 86 -22.23 -64.57 32.26
N GLY A 87 -21.11 -64.44 31.52
CA GLY A 87 -21.12 -64.69 30.08
C GLY A 87 -19.70 -64.62 29.50
N LYS A 88 -19.05 -65.77 29.29
CA LYS A 88 -17.83 -65.86 28.47
C LYS A 88 -18.17 -65.50 27.04
N SER A 89 -17.80 -64.32 26.63
CA SER A 89 -17.73 -63.90 25.21
C SER A 89 -16.28 -63.59 24.89
N ASN A 90 -15.67 -64.46 24.10
CA ASN A 90 -14.41 -64.21 23.41
C ASN A 90 -14.63 -63.13 22.37
N GLY A 91 -14.66 -61.90 22.78
CA GLY A 91 -14.67 -60.71 21.91
C GLY A 91 -13.24 -60.28 21.66
N ASN A 92 -12.79 -60.55 20.47
CA ASN A 92 -11.56 -60.02 19.89
C ASN A 92 -11.56 -58.49 20.05
N ILE A 93 -10.87 -57.95 21.05
CA ILE A 93 -10.63 -56.52 21.25
C ILE A 93 -9.65 -56.12 20.16
N ASN A 94 -10.17 -55.83 18.96
CA ASN A 94 -9.40 -55.19 17.92
C ASN A 94 -9.00 -53.80 18.43
N SER A 95 -7.76 -53.72 18.89
CA SER A 95 -7.07 -52.51 19.32
C SER A 95 -6.94 -51.48 18.16
N SER A 96 -8.02 -50.72 17.89
CA SER A 96 -7.97 -49.54 17.03
C SER A 96 -7.50 -48.29 17.79
N SER A 97 -6.70 -48.45 18.83
CA SER A 97 -6.29 -47.39 19.78
C SER A 97 -5.17 -46.49 19.27
N GLY A 98 -4.63 -46.65 18.05
CA GLY A 98 -3.50 -45.87 17.57
C GLY A 98 -3.82 -44.51 16.96
N SER A 99 -5.05 -44.26 16.49
CA SER A 99 -5.39 -43.04 15.80
C SER A 99 -5.50 -41.78 16.69
N PRO A 100 -6.05 -41.86 17.92
CA PRO A 100 -6.22 -40.66 18.76
C PRO A 100 -4.91 -39.99 19.18
N MET A 101 -3.86 -40.78 19.48
CA MET A 101 -2.58 -40.25 19.97
C MET A 101 -1.83 -39.41 18.95
N ILE A 102 -1.90 -39.76 17.65
CA ILE A 102 -1.20 -39.00 16.63
C ILE A 102 -1.91 -37.65 16.34
N PHE A 103 -3.22 -37.59 16.53
CA PHE A 103 -3.99 -36.36 16.36
C PHE A 103 -3.61 -35.30 17.39
N VAL A 104 -3.29 -35.72 18.63
CA VAL A 104 -2.75 -34.82 19.67
C VAL A 104 -1.41 -34.20 19.22
N PHE A 105 -0.56 -35.00 18.58
CA PHE A 105 0.71 -34.50 18.04
C PHE A 105 0.50 -33.48 16.89
N TRP A 106 -0.65 -33.49 16.18
CA TRP A 106 -0.95 -32.50 15.13
C TRP A 106 -1.45 -31.17 15.69
N THR A 107 -1.98 -31.13 16.90
CA THR A 107 -2.52 -29.90 17.52
C THR A 107 -1.52 -28.74 17.54
N PRO A 108 -0.25 -28.88 18.01
CA PRO A 108 0.70 -27.77 18.02
C PRO A 108 1.13 -27.32 16.63
N PHE A 109 0.95 -28.11 15.57
CA PHE A 109 1.17 -27.65 14.20
C PHE A 109 0.10 -26.63 13.77
N LEU A 110 -1.13 -26.76 14.27
CA LEU A 110 -2.16 -25.75 14.02
C LEU A 110 -1.82 -24.41 14.65
N LEU A 111 -1.27 -24.41 15.88
CA LEU A 111 -0.72 -23.19 16.48
C LEU A 111 0.44 -22.60 15.66
N LEU A 112 1.31 -23.47 15.14
CA LEU A 112 2.40 -23.03 14.24
C LEU A 112 1.84 -22.39 12.97
N HIS A 113 0.78 -22.95 12.38
CA HIS A 113 0.11 -22.42 11.18
C HIS A 113 -0.65 -21.13 11.50
N LEU A 114 -1.32 -21.00 12.64
CA LEU A 114 -1.95 -19.75 13.10
C LEU A 114 -0.93 -18.62 13.30
N GLY A 115 0.33 -18.96 13.61
CA GLY A 115 1.44 -18.02 13.61
C GLY A 115 1.67 -17.37 12.24
N GLY A 116 1.20 -17.95 11.17
CA GLY A 116 1.29 -17.43 9.80
C GLY A 116 2.72 -17.32 9.24
N PRO A 117 2.86 -17.12 7.93
CA PRO A 117 4.17 -16.96 7.30
C PRO A 117 4.77 -15.60 7.61
N ASP A 118 6.09 -15.47 7.47
CA ASP A 118 6.80 -14.22 7.75
C ASP A 118 6.51 -13.12 6.72
N THR A 119 6.02 -13.49 5.55
CA THR A 119 5.78 -12.59 4.39
C THR A 119 4.48 -11.81 4.46
N ILE A 120 3.53 -12.22 5.31
CA ILE A 120 2.25 -11.55 5.50
C ILE A 120 1.73 -11.79 6.92
N THR A 121 1.68 -10.74 7.74
CA THR A 121 1.08 -10.78 9.08
C THR A 121 -0.30 -10.15 9.09
N ALA A 122 -0.47 -9.08 8.35
CA ALA A 122 -1.70 -8.32 8.18
C ALA A 122 -2.07 -8.21 6.71
N TYR A 123 -3.35 -8.32 6.39
CA TYR A 123 -3.82 -8.02 5.04
C TYR A 123 -4.08 -6.52 4.86
N SER A 124 -4.54 -5.84 5.88
CA SER A 124 -4.79 -4.40 5.90
C SER A 124 -4.22 -3.76 7.17
N VAL A 125 -4.16 -2.42 7.23
CA VAL A 125 -3.72 -1.69 8.43
C VAL A 125 -4.70 -1.90 9.58
N GLU A 126 -5.98 -2.08 9.28
CA GLU A 126 -7.04 -2.37 10.24
C GLU A 126 -6.79 -3.67 11.01
N ASP A 127 -6.17 -4.68 10.37
CA ASP A 127 -5.80 -5.93 11.05
C ASP A 127 -4.78 -5.67 12.16
N ASN A 128 -3.85 -4.73 11.96
CA ASN A 128 -2.88 -4.33 12.98
C ASN A 128 -3.56 -3.63 14.17
N GLU A 129 -4.59 -2.82 13.93
CA GLU A 129 -5.34 -2.18 15.01
C GLU A 129 -6.12 -3.20 15.85
N LEU A 130 -6.45 -4.36 15.29
CA LEU A 130 -7.14 -5.45 15.95
C LEU A 130 -6.21 -6.47 16.62
N TRP A 131 -4.94 -6.13 16.87
CA TRP A 131 -3.93 -7.02 17.50
C TRP A 131 -4.43 -7.64 18.82
N LEU A 132 -5.23 -6.92 19.61
CA LEU A 132 -5.78 -7.42 20.87
C LEU A 132 -6.74 -8.60 20.65
N ARG A 133 -7.54 -8.58 19.56
CA ARG A 133 -8.39 -9.71 19.18
C ARG A 133 -7.54 -10.96 18.89
N HIS A 134 -6.43 -10.81 18.17
CA HIS A 134 -5.50 -11.91 17.91
C HIS A 134 -4.79 -12.39 19.17
N LEU A 135 -4.49 -11.50 20.13
CA LEU A 135 -3.93 -11.88 21.43
C LEU A 135 -4.93 -12.72 22.23
N ILE A 136 -6.18 -12.31 22.29
CA ILE A 136 -7.25 -13.07 22.96
C ILE A 136 -7.44 -14.43 22.26
N GLY A 137 -7.47 -14.45 20.94
CA GLY A 137 -7.50 -15.69 20.14
C GLY A 137 -6.35 -16.63 20.52
N LEU A 138 -5.11 -16.13 20.62
CA LEU A 138 -3.95 -16.90 21.04
C LEU A 138 -4.20 -17.59 22.41
N PHE A 139 -4.78 -16.89 23.38
CA PHE A 139 -5.07 -17.49 24.69
C PHE A 139 -6.10 -18.61 24.58
N PHE A 140 -7.17 -18.44 23.81
CA PHE A 140 -8.18 -19.48 23.62
C PHE A 140 -7.63 -20.70 22.89
N GLU A 141 -6.84 -20.48 21.83
CA GLU A 141 -6.22 -21.54 21.05
C GLU A 141 -5.18 -22.32 21.89
N LEU A 142 -4.36 -21.58 22.64
CA LEU A 142 -3.39 -22.18 23.55
C LEU A 142 -4.07 -23.00 24.68
N PHE A 143 -5.17 -22.44 25.23
CA PHE A 143 -5.97 -23.16 26.24
C PHE A 143 -6.56 -24.44 25.65
N SER A 144 -7.18 -24.35 24.46
CA SER A 144 -7.76 -25.50 23.77
C SER A 144 -6.72 -26.60 23.49
N ALA A 145 -5.58 -26.17 22.94
CA ALA A 145 -4.46 -27.08 22.69
C ALA A 145 -3.85 -27.68 23.97
N ALA A 146 -3.79 -26.89 25.05
CA ALA A 146 -3.34 -27.40 26.36
C ALA A 146 -4.29 -28.44 26.96
N VAL A 147 -5.60 -28.22 26.83
CA VAL A 147 -6.61 -29.19 27.27
C VAL A 147 -6.43 -30.51 26.50
N ILE A 148 -6.31 -30.46 25.19
CA ILE A 148 -6.05 -31.64 24.33
C ILE A 148 -4.80 -32.37 24.80
N PHE A 149 -3.71 -31.62 25.07
CA PHE A 149 -2.45 -32.17 25.50
C PHE A 149 -2.54 -32.83 26.88
N ILE A 150 -3.15 -32.17 27.87
CA ILE A 150 -3.29 -32.68 29.26
C ILE A 150 -4.14 -33.95 29.28
N CYS A 151 -5.24 -33.98 28.55
CA CYS A 151 -6.10 -35.17 28.44
C CYS A 151 -5.37 -36.38 27.82
N SER A 152 -4.30 -36.14 27.06
CA SER A 152 -3.55 -37.18 26.36
C SER A 152 -2.20 -37.54 27.00
N LEU A 153 -1.88 -37.01 28.19
CA LEU A 153 -0.59 -37.21 28.84
C LEU A 153 -0.34 -38.67 29.20
N ARG A 154 -1.37 -39.44 29.59
CA ARG A 154 -1.22 -40.82 30.04
C ARG A 154 -0.91 -41.75 28.88
N GLY A 155 0.34 -42.27 28.84
CA GLY A 155 0.76 -43.31 27.89
C GLY A 155 1.12 -42.84 26.52
N ASN A 156 1.29 -41.52 26.27
CA ASN A 156 1.70 -41.02 24.98
C ASN A 156 3.25 -40.99 24.86
N PRO A 157 3.84 -41.85 24.02
CA PRO A 157 5.29 -41.91 23.87
C PRO A 157 5.87 -40.70 23.09
N MET A 158 5.04 -39.84 22.48
CA MET A 158 5.45 -38.68 21.72
C MET A 158 5.39 -37.35 22.49
N ILE A 159 5.22 -37.40 23.83
CA ILE A 159 5.08 -36.19 24.67
C ILE A 159 6.22 -35.20 24.39
N GLY A 160 7.49 -35.66 24.35
CA GLY A 160 8.64 -34.78 24.11
C GLY A 160 8.56 -34.03 22.79
N ALA A 161 8.22 -34.72 21.70
CA ALA A 161 8.05 -34.08 20.40
C ALA A 161 6.87 -33.11 20.37
N THR A 162 5.77 -33.45 21.04
CA THR A 162 4.58 -32.59 21.16
C THR A 162 4.90 -31.29 21.90
N VAL A 163 5.62 -31.37 23.03
CA VAL A 163 6.05 -30.19 23.82
C VAL A 163 6.94 -29.26 22.96
N LEU A 164 7.91 -29.83 22.25
CA LEU A 164 8.79 -29.06 21.38
C LEU A 164 7.97 -28.29 20.29
N MET A 165 7.00 -28.95 19.67
CA MET A 165 6.12 -28.33 18.70
C MET A 165 5.20 -27.28 19.33
N PHE A 166 4.75 -27.46 20.58
CA PHE A 166 4.02 -26.42 21.31
C PHE A 166 4.86 -25.15 21.52
N VAL A 167 6.12 -25.32 21.93
CA VAL A 167 7.05 -24.19 22.10
C VAL A 167 7.20 -23.46 20.77
N ALA A 168 7.41 -24.19 19.68
CA ALA A 168 7.51 -23.58 18.34
C ALA A 168 6.22 -22.85 17.94
N GLY A 169 5.05 -23.43 18.18
CA GLY A 169 3.75 -22.84 17.88
C GLY A 169 3.50 -21.54 18.67
N ILE A 170 3.77 -21.56 19.99
CA ILE A 170 3.63 -20.39 20.86
C ILE A 170 4.54 -19.24 20.38
N ILE A 171 5.80 -19.56 20.07
CA ILE A 171 6.76 -18.56 19.57
C ILE A 171 6.22 -17.93 18.27
N LYS A 172 5.85 -18.74 17.28
CA LYS A 172 5.41 -18.22 15.96
C LYS A 172 4.11 -17.42 16.04
N TYR A 173 3.15 -17.85 16.88
CA TYR A 173 1.92 -17.09 17.06
C TYR A 173 2.15 -15.81 17.86
N GLY A 174 3.01 -15.85 18.89
CA GLY A 174 3.44 -14.67 19.63
C GLY A 174 4.16 -13.64 18.74
N GLU A 175 5.05 -14.11 17.84
CA GLU A 175 5.70 -13.25 16.84
C GLU A 175 4.68 -12.55 15.94
N ARG A 176 3.62 -13.26 15.49
CA ARG A 176 2.54 -12.66 14.69
C ARG A 176 1.81 -11.57 15.47
N THR A 177 1.37 -11.89 16.69
CA THR A 177 0.63 -10.94 17.55
C THR A 177 1.46 -9.69 17.86
N TYR A 178 2.75 -9.87 18.19
CA TYR A 178 3.64 -8.73 18.44
C TYR A 178 3.90 -7.91 17.18
N SER A 179 4.00 -8.55 16.01
CA SER A 179 4.17 -7.84 14.73
C SER A 179 2.94 -7.01 14.40
N LEU A 180 1.72 -7.53 14.62
CA LEU A 180 0.47 -6.77 14.48
C LEU A 180 0.45 -5.58 15.44
N TYR A 181 0.79 -5.78 16.73
CA TYR A 181 0.90 -4.69 17.70
C TYR A 181 1.88 -3.62 17.25
N SER A 182 3.08 -4.01 16.82
CA SER A 182 4.12 -3.08 16.37
C SER A 182 3.74 -2.33 15.08
N GLY A 183 2.95 -2.96 14.19
CA GLY A 183 2.44 -2.37 12.95
C GLY A 183 1.20 -1.49 13.15
N SER A 184 0.58 -1.46 14.33
CA SER A 184 -0.56 -0.57 14.61
C SER A 184 -0.11 0.90 14.64
N ILE A 185 -0.92 1.80 14.12
CA ILE A 185 -0.61 3.24 14.05
C ILE A 185 -0.30 3.81 15.43
N LYS A 186 -1.08 3.42 16.45
CA LYS A 186 -0.90 3.87 17.83
C LYS A 186 0.44 3.43 18.41
N SER A 187 0.78 2.15 18.29
CA SER A 187 2.04 1.61 18.80
C SER A 187 3.24 2.19 18.03
N PHE A 188 3.11 2.31 16.72
CA PHE A 188 4.13 2.88 15.86
C PHE A 188 4.41 4.34 16.22
N ARG A 189 3.37 5.15 16.40
CA ARG A 189 3.48 6.54 16.86
C ARG A 189 4.13 6.61 18.25
N ALA A 190 3.73 5.75 19.19
CA ALA A 190 4.31 5.69 20.52
C ALA A 190 5.81 5.35 20.48
N ASN A 191 6.22 4.39 19.63
CA ASN A 191 7.62 4.01 19.46
C ASN A 191 8.49 5.14 18.88
N ILE A 192 7.95 5.95 17.97
CA ILE A 192 8.67 7.12 17.42
C ILE A 192 8.80 8.23 18.47
N LEU A 193 7.77 8.42 19.29
CA LEU A 193 7.76 9.44 20.33
C LEU A 193 8.50 9.03 21.60
N ASP A 194 8.88 7.74 21.76
CA ASP A 194 9.62 7.26 22.92
C ASP A 194 10.97 7.98 23.03
N PRO A 195 11.28 8.62 24.17
CA PRO A 195 12.54 9.29 24.40
C PRO A 195 13.79 8.42 24.19
N LYS A 196 13.67 7.10 24.38
CA LYS A 196 14.79 6.16 24.18
C LYS A 196 15.16 6.00 22.70
N ASN A 197 14.21 6.20 21.81
CA ASN A 197 14.38 6.10 20.36
C ASN A 197 14.64 7.46 19.67
N ARG A 198 14.72 8.54 20.48
CA ARG A 198 15.04 9.87 19.97
C ARG A 198 16.53 9.98 19.63
N ASP A 199 16.81 10.84 18.63
CA ASP A 199 18.16 11.14 18.19
C ASP A 199 19.07 11.47 19.42
N PRO A 200 20.27 10.89 19.53
CA PRO A 200 21.23 11.20 20.59
C PRO A 200 21.51 12.69 20.77
N HIS A 201 21.42 13.48 19.71
CA HIS A 201 21.55 14.94 19.77
C HIS A 201 20.41 15.63 20.54
N TYR A 202 19.17 15.14 20.39
CA TYR A 202 18.03 15.66 21.15
C TYR A 202 18.17 15.35 22.64
N LEU A 203 18.63 14.15 22.98
CA LEU A 203 18.87 13.77 24.39
C LEU A 203 19.99 14.60 25.03
N ARG A 204 21.06 14.93 24.27
CA ARG A 204 22.11 15.82 24.72
C ARG A 204 21.62 17.26 24.92
N LEU A 205 20.80 17.76 23.99
CA LEU A 205 20.20 19.07 24.11
C LEU A 205 19.25 19.15 25.31
N LYS A 206 18.41 18.11 25.50
CA LYS A 206 17.48 18.04 26.63
C LYS A 206 18.22 17.96 27.95
N SER A 207 19.27 17.13 28.07
CA SER A 207 20.07 17.04 29.28
C SER A 207 20.84 18.36 29.58
N ALA A 208 21.34 19.06 28.55
CA ALA A 208 21.96 20.37 28.69
C ALA A 208 20.95 21.41 29.19
N LEU A 209 19.73 21.43 28.64
CA LEU A 209 18.61 22.29 29.06
C LEU A 209 18.16 21.99 30.50
N GLU A 210 18.05 20.72 30.88
CA GLU A 210 17.71 20.32 32.24
C GLU A 210 18.78 20.71 33.26
N ILE A 211 20.08 20.61 32.90
CA ILE A 211 21.18 21.06 33.71
C ILE A 211 21.17 22.60 33.85
N GLN A 212 20.92 23.32 32.75
CA GLN A 212 20.84 24.79 32.77
C GLN A 212 19.64 25.30 33.56
N ASN A 213 18.46 24.66 33.42
CA ASN A 213 17.29 25.00 34.24
C ASN A 213 17.50 24.72 35.72
N SER A 214 18.29 23.69 36.08
CA SER A 214 18.64 23.41 37.48
C SER A 214 19.61 24.44 38.08
N ILE A 215 20.32 25.21 37.26
CA ILE A 215 21.24 26.29 37.67
C ILE A 215 20.54 27.65 37.67
N GLY A 216 19.22 27.73 37.29
CA GLY A 216 18.44 28.97 37.33
C GLY A 216 18.77 29.97 36.21
N ILE A 217 19.41 29.52 35.16
CA ILE A 217 19.65 30.34 33.96
C ILE A 217 18.46 30.14 33.02
N ILE A 218 17.61 31.17 32.91
CA ILE A 218 16.55 31.20 31.90
C ILE A 218 17.24 31.44 30.54
N ILE A 219 17.32 30.37 29.73
CA ILE A 219 17.67 30.52 28.33
C ILE A 219 16.35 30.67 27.57
N GLU A 220 16.08 31.87 27.10
CA GLU A 220 15.19 32.06 25.98
C GLU A 220 15.82 31.32 24.80
N VAL A 221 15.23 30.18 24.40
CA VAL A 221 15.56 29.51 23.14
C VAL A 221 14.99 30.41 22.04
N TYR A 222 15.77 31.41 21.67
CA TYR A 222 15.58 32.09 20.41
C TYR A 222 15.84 31.04 19.33
N ASP A 223 14.80 30.65 18.63
CA ASP A 223 14.86 30.04 17.31
C ASP A 223 15.30 31.15 16.32
N GLY A 224 16.36 31.82 16.69
CA GLY A 224 16.90 32.98 15.99
C GLY A 224 18.10 32.53 15.17
N ASP A 225 17.92 32.57 13.88
CA ASP A 225 19.00 32.60 12.91
C ASP A 225 20.10 33.54 13.38
N GLN A 226 21.18 32.98 13.88
CA GLN A 226 22.43 33.72 13.97
C GLN A 226 23.06 33.73 12.57
N PRO A 227 23.17 34.86 11.90
CA PRO A 227 23.82 34.93 10.60
C PRO A 227 25.32 34.71 10.76
N GLY A 228 25.84 33.63 10.22
CA GLY A 228 27.22 33.62 9.74
C GLY A 228 28.22 32.61 10.30
N GLY A 229 27.90 31.72 11.25
CA GLY A 229 28.97 30.84 11.77
C GLY A 229 28.62 29.37 11.91
N ALA A 230 27.42 29.07 12.39
CA ALA A 230 26.98 27.70 12.65
C ALA A 230 26.48 26.99 11.37
N SER A 231 25.90 27.73 10.44
CA SER A 231 25.40 27.23 9.15
C SER A 231 26.52 26.64 8.28
N LYS A 232 27.71 27.27 8.27
CA LYS A 232 28.82 26.81 7.43
C LYS A 232 29.42 25.49 7.92
N LYS A 233 29.66 25.34 9.24
CA LYS A 233 30.17 24.10 9.83
C LYS A 233 29.18 22.93 9.71
N GLN A 234 27.90 23.20 9.70
CA GLN A 234 26.86 22.20 9.58
C GLN A 234 26.63 21.81 8.11
N LYS A 235 26.71 22.78 7.17
CA LYS A 235 26.76 22.50 5.73
C LYS A 235 28.02 21.68 5.37
N ASP A 236 29.17 22.00 5.98
CA ASP A 236 30.44 21.31 5.77
C ASP A 236 30.40 19.86 6.32
N ALA A 237 29.73 19.61 7.46
CA ALA A 237 29.58 18.27 8.01
C ALA A 237 28.63 17.39 7.15
N VAL A 238 27.49 17.93 6.73
CA VAL A 238 26.58 17.23 5.80
C VAL A 238 27.26 17.03 4.44
N ARG A 239 28.05 18.01 4.00
CA ARG A 239 28.81 17.92 2.76
C ARG A 239 29.93 16.88 2.83
N SER A 240 30.63 16.75 3.99
CA SER A 240 31.62 15.69 4.19
C SER A 240 31.00 14.30 4.20
N ASP A 241 29.82 14.14 4.79
CA ASP A 241 29.07 12.87 4.78
C ASP A 241 28.60 12.52 3.36
N ILE A 242 28.19 13.51 2.56
CA ILE A 242 27.84 13.35 1.15
C ILE A 242 29.08 13.08 0.28
N GLU A 243 30.22 13.76 0.55
CA GLU A 243 31.49 13.52 -0.14
C GLU A 243 32.08 12.13 0.19
N GLU A 244 31.87 11.61 1.40
CA GLU A 244 32.20 10.23 1.78
C GLU A 244 31.30 9.22 1.03
N LEU A 245 30.02 9.52 0.86
CA LEU A 245 29.10 8.77 -0.02
C LEU A 245 29.52 8.83 -1.50
N GLN A 246 30.01 9.99 -1.98
CA GLN A 246 30.51 10.17 -3.35
C GLN A 246 31.78 9.35 -3.61
N SER A 247 32.75 9.36 -2.68
CA SER A 247 34.02 8.64 -2.82
C SER A 247 33.85 7.13 -2.83
N SER A 248 32.77 6.62 -2.25
CA SER A 248 32.45 5.19 -2.13
C SER A 248 31.67 4.62 -3.32
N GLY A 249 31.21 5.46 -4.25
CA GLY A 249 30.39 5.09 -5.41
C GLY A 249 28.93 4.89 -5.03
N VAL A 250 28.10 5.92 -5.25
CA VAL A 250 26.67 6.04 -4.84
C VAL A 250 25.82 4.80 -5.20
N ASN A 251 26.09 4.15 -6.33
CA ASN A 251 25.40 2.94 -6.76
C ASN A 251 25.63 1.70 -5.88
N LYS A 252 26.62 1.73 -4.96
CA LYS A 252 26.89 0.60 -4.06
C LYS A 252 26.21 0.73 -2.70
N HIS A 253 25.72 1.92 -2.37
CA HIS A 253 25.22 2.27 -1.04
C HIS A 253 23.74 2.71 -1.02
N LEU A 254 23.04 2.55 -2.15
CA LEU A 254 21.67 3.04 -2.31
C LEU A 254 20.70 2.45 -1.27
N GLU A 255 20.84 1.15 -0.93
CA GLU A 255 20.01 0.50 0.08
C GLU A 255 20.29 1.00 1.50
N ALA A 256 21.55 1.32 1.80
CA ALA A 256 21.91 1.88 3.10
C ALA A 256 21.38 3.31 3.24
N LEU A 257 21.50 4.11 2.18
CA LEU A 257 20.96 5.46 2.11
C LEU A 257 19.43 5.45 2.27
N ALA A 258 18.73 4.60 1.51
CA ALA A 258 17.29 4.45 1.62
C ALA A 258 16.85 3.99 3.02
N TYR A 259 17.66 3.17 3.71
CA TYR A 259 17.38 2.79 5.09
C TYR A 259 17.52 3.96 6.06
N ASP A 260 18.53 4.81 5.91
CA ASP A 260 18.71 5.98 6.76
C ASP A 260 17.57 7.01 6.52
N PHE A 261 17.13 7.19 5.28
CA PHE A 261 15.94 7.98 4.94
C PHE A 261 14.66 7.37 5.50
N PHE A 262 14.47 6.07 5.36
CA PHE A 262 13.33 5.37 5.98
C PHE A 262 13.24 5.63 7.49
N VAL A 263 14.35 5.62 8.22
CA VAL A 263 14.34 5.90 9.68
C VAL A 263 13.86 7.33 9.96
N ILE A 264 14.15 8.28 9.08
CA ILE A 264 13.73 9.68 9.18
C ILE A 264 12.25 9.81 8.77
N PHE A 265 11.89 9.33 7.59
CA PHE A 265 10.60 9.57 6.96
C PHE A 265 9.46 8.70 7.49
N ARG A 266 9.75 7.56 8.13
CA ARG A 266 8.71 6.70 8.73
C ARG A 266 7.76 7.43 9.69
N ARG A 267 8.16 8.59 10.25
CA ARG A 267 7.32 9.42 11.13
C ARG A 267 6.17 10.09 10.38
N LEU A 268 6.34 10.37 9.10
CA LEU A 268 5.31 10.98 8.26
C LEU A 268 4.08 10.08 8.09
N PHE A 269 4.26 8.76 8.19
CA PHE A 269 3.16 7.79 8.10
C PHE A 269 2.22 7.75 9.30
N VAL A 270 2.61 8.40 10.38
CA VAL A 270 1.75 8.62 11.55
C VAL A 270 1.45 10.10 11.73
N ASP A 271 1.51 10.84 10.62
CA ASP A 271 1.19 12.26 10.52
C ASP A 271 2.03 13.13 11.49
N LEU A 272 3.31 12.76 11.68
CA LEU A 272 4.30 13.53 12.42
C LEU A 272 5.23 14.24 11.43
N THR A 273 5.47 15.53 11.65
CA THR A 273 6.30 16.37 10.78
C THR A 273 7.81 16.12 10.95
N LEU A 274 8.57 16.45 9.92
CA LEU A 274 10.03 16.48 9.97
C LEU A 274 10.53 17.74 10.70
N ASN A 275 11.62 17.62 11.44
CA ASN A 275 12.27 18.79 11.98
C ASN A 275 13.13 19.50 10.91
N THR A 276 13.46 20.76 11.13
CA THR A 276 14.18 21.62 10.17
C THR A 276 15.51 21.02 9.70
N LYS A 277 16.25 20.36 10.61
CA LYS A 277 17.54 19.75 10.28
C LYS A 277 17.39 18.56 9.33
N GLN A 278 16.40 17.69 9.59
CA GLN A 278 16.11 16.52 8.74
C GLN A 278 15.66 16.96 7.35
N ARG A 279 14.83 17.99 7.29
CA ARG A 279 14.37 18.59 6.04
C ARG A 279 15.52 19.17 5.22
N LYS A 280 16.41 19.99 5.83
CA LYS A 280 17.58 20.55 5.14
C LYS A 280 18.52 19.45 4.62
N MET A 281 18.74 18.38 5.41
CA MET A 281 19.56 17.24 4.96
C MET A 281 18.98 16.58 3.71
N SER A 282 17.68 16.37 3.67
CA SER A 282 17.01 15.78 2.52
C SER A 282 17.04 16.72 1.32
N GLN A 283 16.78 18.01 1.51
CA GLN A 283 16.87 19.01 0.45
C GLN A 283 18.26 19.05 -0.19
N THR A 284 19.33 19.04 0.61
CA THR A 284 20.70 19.02 0.08
C THR A 284 20.95 17.81 -0.82
N LEU A 285 20.43 16.65 -0.47
CA LEU A 285 20.61 15.45 -1.29
C LEU A 285 19.77 15.51 -2.58
N PHE A 286 18.49 15.83 -2.47
CA PHE A 286 17.58 15.72 -3.63
C PHE A 286 17.65 16.92 -4.59
N LEU A 287 18.05 18.11 -4.10
CA LEU A 287 18.09 19.33 -4.91
C LEU A 287 19.51 19.76 -5.30
N GLU A 288 20.49 19.68 -4.40
CA GLU A 288 21.85 20.21 -4.62
C GLU A 288 22.82 19.16 -5.19
N TYR A 289 22.54 17.86 -4.99
CA TYR A 289 23.44 16.80 -5.47
C TYR A 289 23.38 16.69 -6.99
N LYS A 290 24.53 16.92 -7.67
CA LYS A 290 24.62 16.99 -9.14
C LYS A 290 24.26 15.72 -9.87
N ASP A 291 24.55 14.55 -9.27
CA ASP A 291 24.31 13.25 -9.88
C ASP A 291 22.94 12.64 -9.50
N MET A 292 22.08 13.41 -8.79
CA MET A 292 20.72 13.00 -8.48
C MET A 292 19.86 13.11 -9.75
N ASP A 293 19.71 12.00 -10.43
CA ASP A 293 18.76 11.88 -11.52
C ASP A 293 17.38 11.39 -11.04
N VAL A 294 16.40 11.53 -11.88
CA VAL A 294 15.03 11.09 -11.61
C VAL A 294 14.98 9.59 -11.26
N GLY A 295 15.78 8.78 -11.97
CA GLY A 295 15.83 7.34 -11.77
C GLY A 295 16.34 6.98 -10.37
N MET A 296 17.38 7.65 -9.89
CA MET A 296 17.95 7.45 -8.57
C MET A 296 16.98 7.88 -7.47
N ALA A 297 16.35 9.06 -7.60
CA ALA A 297 15.37 9.56 -6.66
C ALA A 297 14.22 8.55 -6.44
N PHE A 298 13.60 8.08 -7.53
CA PHE A 298 12.53 7.10 -7.41
C PHE A 298 13.00 5.70 -6.98
N GLN A 299 14.25 5.31 -7.21
CA GLN A 299 14.80 4.07 -6.64
C GLN A 299 14.92 4.16 -5.11
N ILE A 300 15.34 5.30 -4.57
CA ILE A 300 15.37 5.53 -3.12
C ILE A 300 13.96 5.43 -2.56
N ILE A 301 13.01 6.16 -3.12
CA ILE A 301 11.59 6.14 -2.72
C ILE A 301 11.00 4.72 -2.76
N GLU A 302 11.26 3.95 -3.82
CA GLU A 302 10.78 2.56 -3.94
C GLU A 302 11.37 1.64 -2.85
N LEU A 303 12.63 1.84 -2.47
CA LEU A 303 13.27 1.11 -1.38
C LEU A 303 12.69 1.49 -0.02
N GLU A 304 12.41 2.78 0.21
CA GLU A 304 11.76 3.25 1.44
C GLU A 304 10.35 2.67 1.57
N LEU A 305 9.57 2.67 0.49
CA LEU A 305 8.25 2.04 0.45
C LEU A 305 8.31 0.52 0.75
N ASP A 306 9.34 -0.17 0.24
CA ASP A 306 9.57 -1.58 0.57
C ASP A 306 9.81 -1.79 2.07
N LEU A 307 10.62 -0.92 2.70
CA LEU A 307 10.93 -0.99 4.12
C LEU A 307 9.71 -0.70 4.99
N ILE A 308 8.87 0.26 4.58
CA ILE A 308 7.62 0.61 5.27
C ILE A 308 6.62 -0.52 5.15
N TYR A 309 6.44 -1.07 3.94
CA TYR A 309 5.58 -2.23 3.74
C TYR A 309 6.01 -3.39 4.64
N ASP A 310 7.31 -3.71 4.68
CA ASP A 310 7.83 -4.79 5.50
C ASP A 310 7.59 -4.54 6.98
N MET A 311 7.65 -3.29 7.43
CA MET A 311 7.39 -2.92 8.82
C MET A 311 5.92 -3.06 9.22
N VAL A 312 4.98 -2.72 8.33
CA VAL A 312 3.54 -2.68 8.64
C VAL A 312 2.87 -4.03 8.37
N TYR A 313 3.28 -4.75 7.33
CA TYR A 313 2.54 -5.91 6.81
C TYR A 313 3.24 -7.26 6.96
N THR A 314 4.45 -7.29 7.55
CA THR A 314 5.24 -8.52 7.70
C THR A 314 5.79 -8.68 9.12
N LYS A 315 6.46 -9.81 9.40
CA LYS A 315 7.15 -10.01 10.69
C LYS A 315 8.49 -9.26 10.79
N ALA A 316 8.82 -8.37 9.88
CA ALA A 316 10.08 -7.63 9.89
C ALA A 316 10.37 -6.90 11.23
N PRO A 317 9.41 -6.30 11.95
CA PRO A 317 9.69 -5.67 13.25
C PRO A 317 10.31 -6.60 14.29
N VAL A 318 9.96 -7.88 14.24
CA VAL A 318 10.54 -8.92 15.12
C VAL A 318 11.77 -9.54 14.48
N ALA A 319 11.68 -9.95 13.23
CA ALA A 319 12.66 -10.78 12.53
C ALA A 319 14.06 -10.16 12.47
N TYR A 320 14.17 -8.82 12.47
CA TYR A 320 15.47 -8.11 12.45
C TYR A 320 15.99 -7.70 13.82
N THR A 321 15.37 -8.19 14.91
CA THR A 321 15.87 -7.98 16.27
C THR A 321 16.73 -9.17 16.73
N LEU A 322 17.63 -8.94 17.69
CA LEU A 322 18.38 -10.04 18.30
C LEU A 322 17.46 -11.09 18.94
N VAL A 323 16.39 -10.62 19.60
CA VAL A 323 15.37 -11.50 20.19
C VAL A 323 14.69 -12.35 19.12
N GLY A 324 14.33 -11.76 17.97
CA GLY A 324 13.74 -12.49 16.85
C GLY A 324 14.67 -13.58 16.30
N TRP A 325 15.98 -13.31 16.19
CA TRP A 325 16.96 -14.33 15.77
C TRP A 325 17.06 -15.49 16.76
N VAL A 326 17.08 -15.20 18.08
CA VAL A 326 17.11 -16.22 19.14
C VAL A 326 15.83 -17.06 19.10
N LEU A 327 14.64 -16.42 19.05
CA LEU A 327 13.35 -17.11 18.98
C LEU A 327 13.26 -18.00 17.73
N ARG A 328 13.71 -17.51 16.59
CA ARG A 328 13.75 -18.30 15.36
C ARG A 328 14.66 -19.53 15.50
N SER A 329 15.85 -19.36 16.07
CA SER A 329 16.78 -20.47 16.28
C SER A 329 16.19 -21.54 17.22
N ILE A 330 15.48 -21.11 18.28
CA ILE A 330 14.76 -22.02 19.17
C ILE A 330 13.63 -22.75 18.40
N CYS A 331 12.83 -22.01 17.60
CA CYS A 331 11.74 -22.58 16.83
C CYS A 331 12.23 -23.63 15.84
N SER A 332 13.24 -23.29 15.01
CA SER A 332 13.84 -24.22 14.06
C SER A 332 14.45 -25.44 14.77
N GLY A 333 15.15 -25.22 15.90
CA GLY A 333 15.69 -26.30 16.72
C GLY A 333 14.62 -27.24 17.26
N CYS A 334 13.49 -26.70 17.73
CA CYS A 334 12.34 -27.51 18.20
C CYS A 334 11.75 -28.36 17.09
N ILE A 335 11.57 -27.80 15.87
CA ILE A 335 11.02 -28.54 14.73
C ILE A 335 11.98 -29.68 14.31
N VAL A 336 13.29 -29.39 14.22
CA VAL A 336 14.30 -30.41 13.92
C VAL A 336 14.32 -31.51 14.98
N ALA A 337 14.35 -31.15 16.24
CA ALA A 337 14.36 -32.13 17.33
C ALA A 337 13.09 -33.01 17.36
N ALA A 338 11.91 -32.40 17.15
CA ALA A 338 10.65 -33.13 17.01
C ALA A 338 10.67 -34.09 15.79
N THR A 339 11.28 -33.68 14.69
CA THR A 339 11.46 -34.52 13.50
C THR A 339 12.35 -35.71 13.77
N VAL A 340 13.47 -35.51 14.48
CA VAL A 340 14.40 -36.57 14.89
C VAL A 340 13.72 -37.55 15.85
N ILE A 341 13.02 -37.07 16.87
CA ILE A 341 12.27 -37.89 17.82
C ILE A 341 11.24 -38.75 17.05
N PHE A 342 10.47 -38.15 16.14
CA PHE A 342 9.46 -38.87 15.34
C PHE A 342 10.13 -39.89 14.42
N PHE A 343 11.30 -39.62 13.88
CA PHE A 343 12.01 -40.51 12.98
C PHE A 343 12.42 -41.80 13.68
N PHE A 344 12.93 -41.74 14.92
CA PHE A 344 13.35 -42.88 15.71
C PHE A 344 12.21 -43.58 16.47
N HIS A 345 11.02 -42.95 16.49
CA HIS A 345 9.87 -43.53 17.18
C HIS A 345 9.35 -44.78 16.44
N ASP A 346 8.95 -45.85 17.20
CA ASP A 346 8.31 -47.02 16.62
C ASP A 346 6.90 -46.70 16.12
N LYS A 347 6.67 -46.96 14.84
CA LYS A 347 5.43 -46.63 14.13
C LYS A 347 4.43 -47.79 14.11
N ARG A 348 4.71 -48.88 14.86
CA ARG A 348 3.80 -50.02 14.97
C ARG A 348 2.50 -49.55 15.64
N GLY A 349 1.36 -49.83 14.99
CA GLY A 349 0.04 -49.42 15.48
C GLY A 349 -0.49 -48.07 14.96
N ILE A 350 0.32 -47.30 14.22
CA ILE A 350 -0.14 -46.04 13.57
C ILE A 350 -0.52 -46.33 12.13
N LYS A 351 -1.66 -45.79 11.66
CA LYS A 351 -2.08 -45.93 10.25
C LYS A 351 -1.01 -45.30 9.35
N ARG A 352 -0.66 -45.95 8.24
CA ARG A 352 0.33 -45.49 7.26
C ARG A 352 0.03 -44.09 6.71
N VAL A 353 -1.24 -43.74 6.59
CA VAL A 353 -1.71 -42.43 6.14
C VAL A 353 -1.31 -41.37 7.17
N ASP A 354 -1.52 -41.63 8.46
CA ASP A 354 -1.21 -40.66 9.54
C ASP A 354 0.30 -40.42 9.67
N VAL A 355 1.10 -41.49 9.47
CA VAL A 355 2.58 -41.34 9.42
C VAL A 355 3.01 -40.44 8.27
N ARG A 356 2.41 -40.61 7.06
CA ARG A 356 2.73 -39.76 5.90
C ARG A 356 2.32 -38.31 6.13
N ILE A 357 1.15 -38.06 6.71
CA ILE A 357 0.69 -36.71 7.07
C ILE A 357 1.62 -36.07 8.08
N THR A 358 2.04 -36.83 9.10
CA THR A 358 2.98 -36.31 10.11
C THR A 358 4.33 -35.91 9.51
N TYR A 359 4.88 -36.70 8.60
CA TYR A 359 6.08 -36.33 7.86
C TYR A 359 5.83 -35.10 6.98
N ALA A 360 4.68 -35.00 6.33
CA ALA A 360 4.32 -33.82 5.52
C ALA A 360 4.27 -32.54 6.38
N LEU A 361 3.72 -32.62 7.60
CA LEU A 361 3.68 -31.49 8.54
C LEU A 361 5.06 -31.09 9.04
N LEU A 362 5.88 -32.05 9.47
CA LEU A 362 7.24 -31.81 9.98
C LEU A 362 8.14 -31.23 8.87
N MET A 363 8.19 -31.89 7.73
CA MET A 363 9.01 -31.43 6.60
C MET A 363 8.47 -30.16 5.97
N GLY A 364 7.14 -30.01 5.92
CA GLY A 364 6.47 -28.80 5.48
C GLY A 364 6.79 -27.62 6.41
N GLY A 365 6.68 -27.78 7.72
CA GLY A 365 7.05 -26.76 8.70
C GLY A 365 8.52 -26.34 8.59
N LEU A 366 9.44 -27.32 8.45
CA LEU A 366 10.86 -27.03 8.24
C LEU A 366 11.12 -26.31 6.90
N ALA A 367 10.48 -26.75 5.84
CA ALA A 367 10.62 -26.12 4.51
C ALA A 367 10.11 -24.66 4.52
N LEU A 368 8.99 -24.40 5.21
CA LEU A 368 8.46 -23.04 5.38
C LEU A 368 9.41 -22.16 6.20
N ASP A 369 10.03 -22.69 7.25
CA ASP A 369 10.99 -21.93 8.07
C ASP A 369 12.28 -21.62 7.29
N VAL A 370 12.79 -22.57 6.52
CA VAL A 370 13.94 -22.36 5.63
C VAL A 370 13.60 -21.35 4.51
N ALA A 371 12.43 -21.46 3.89
CA ALA A 371 11.99 -20.50 2.87
C ALA A 371 11.88 -19.09 3.45
N ALA A 372 11.31 -18.93 4.64
CA ALA A 372 11.23 -17.67 5.35
C ALA A 372 12.61 -17.09 5.66
N LEU A 373 13.56 -17.92 6.11
CA LEU A 373 14.93 -17.50 6.36
C LEU A 373 15.63 -17.02 5.09
N ILE A 374 15.46 -17.75 3.99
CA ILE A 374 16.01 -17.35 2.68
C ILE A 374 15.42 -15.99 2.26
N MET A 375 14.10 -15.82 2.35
CA MET A 375 13.46 -14.55 2.00
C MET A 375 13.91 -13.39 2.88
N LEU A 376 14.14 -13.63 4.18
CA LEU A 376 14.66 -12.65 5.11
C LEU A 376 16.08 -12.21 4.73
N LEU A 377 16.98 -13.17 4.45
CA LEU A 377 18.38 -12.91 4.10
C LEU A 377 18.51 -12.16 2.76
N PHE A 378 17.59 -12.38 1.81
CA PHE A 378 17.54 -11.72 0.51
C PHE A 378 16.60 -10.50 0.46
N SER A 379 16.23 -9.92 1.59
CA SER A 379 15.44 -8.69 1.66
C SER A 379 16.32 -7.43 1.55
N ASN A 380 15.71 -6.31 1.13
CA ASN A 380 16.40 -5.01 1.06
C ASN A 380 16.90 -4.55 2.44
N ARG A 381 16.18 -4.87 3.51
CA ARG A 381 16.59 -4.55 4.88
C ARG A 381 17.82 -5.33 5.35
N ALA A 382 17.91 -6.60 4.97
CA ALA A 382 19.09 -7.41 5.25
C ALA A 382 20.33 -6.90 4.49
N SER A 383 20.14 -6.46 3.24
CA SER A 383 21.21 -5.85 2.43
C SER A 383 21.77 -4.59 3.12
N ALA A 384 20.91 -3.68 3.60
CA ALA A 384 21.33 -2.50 4.35
C ALA A 384 22.10 -2.87 5.64
N PHE A 385 21.68 -3.92 6.35
CA PHE A 385 22.36 -4.40 7.56
C PHE A 385 23.72 -5.03 7.24
N PHE A 386 23.81 -5.88 6.21
CA PHE A 386 25.06 -6.56 5.82
C PHE A 386 26.09 -5.57 5.29
N HIS A 387 25.64 -4.51 4.63
CA HIS A 387 26.52 -3.45 4.15
C HIS A 387 27.25 -2.75 5.30
N LYS A 388 26.55 -2.47 6.39
CA LYS A 388 27.09 -1.83 7.60
C LYS A 388 28.02 -2.75 8.41
N SER A 389 27.97 -4.10 8.18
CA SER A 389 28.76 -5.11 8.89
C SER A 389 29.95 -5.60 8.11
N ARG A 390 31.18 -5.46 8.64
CA ARG A 390 32.41 -5.92 7.99
C ARG A 390 32.48 -7.44 7.78
N TRP A 391 31.76 -8.23 8.58
CA TRP A 391 31.81 -9.70 8.55
C TRP A 391 31.00 -10.34 7.44
N PHE A 392 29.98 -9.64 6.91
CA PHE A 392 29.00 -10.18 5.97
C PHE A 392 29.14 -9.62 4.53
N LYS A 393 30.27 -8.98 4.20
CA LYS A 393 30.50 -8.38 2.86
C LYS A 393 30.37 -9.36 1.70
N TRP A 394 30.58 -10.67 1.92
CA TRP A 394 30.39 -11.67 0.88
C TRP A 394 28.91 -11.95 0.61
N LEU A 395 28.10 -11.90 1.66
CA LEU A 395 26.63 -12.06 1.58
C LEU A 395 26.01 -10.85 0.87
N ASP A 396 26.51 -9.64 1.15
CA ASP A 396 26.12 -8.40 0.47
C ASP A 396 26.34 -8.48 -1.04
N ARG A 397 27.50 -8.97 -1.47
CA ARG A 397 27.79 -9.20 -2.90
C ARG A 397 26.85 -10.20 -3.56
N LEU A 398 26.42 -11.24 -2.84
CA LEU A 398 25.49 -12.25 -3.35
C LEU A 398 24.06 -11.70 -3.45
N THR A 399 23.60 -10.99 -2.41
CA THR A 399 22.27 -10.36 -2.36
C THR A 399 22.14 -9.30 -3.44
N MET A 400 23.14 -8.43 -3.60
CA MET A 400 23.19 -7.42 -4.65
C MET A 400 23.05 -8.02 -6.05
N LYS A 401 23.73 -9.13 -6.33
CA LYS A 401 23.66 -9.81 -7.62
C LYS A 401 22.26 -10.36 -7.95
N LEU A 402 21.53 -10.79 -6.92
CA LEU A 402 20.17 -11.35 -7.05
C LEU A 402 19.08 -10.27 -7.03
N LEU A 403 19.23 -9.21 -6.20
CA LEU A 403 18.29 -8.10 -6.09
C LEU A 403 18.36 -7.15 -7.30
N ARG A 404 19.54 -6.93 -7.89
CA ARG A 404 19.77 -6.02 -9.03
C ARG A 404 18.92 -6.31 -10.28
N ARG A 405 18.28 -7.49 -10.36
CA ARG A 405 17.38 -7.88 -11.45
C ARG A 405 15.93 -7.44 -11.30
N LYS A 406 15.57 -6.77 -10.20
CA LYS A 406 14.18 -6.37 -9.96
C LYS A 406 13.98 -4.90 -10.38
N GLY A 407 13.35 -4.71 -11.54
CA GLY A 407 12.84 -3.39 -11.95
C GLY A 407 11.73 -2.87 -11.01
N ARG A 408 11.29 -1.63 -11.22
CA ARG A 408 10.22 -0.91 -10.47
C ARG A 408 9.14 -1.86 -9.95
N ARG A 409 8.81 -1.74 -8.67
CA ARG A 409 7.85 -2.62 -8.00
C ARG A 409 6.55 -1.89 -7.63
N TRP A 410 6.64 -0.59 -7.33
CA TRP A 410 5.52 0.21 -6.84
C TRP A 410 4.84 0.96 -7.97
N ALA A 411 3.51 1.16 -7.86
CA ALA A 411 2.69 1.94 -8.78
C ALA A 411 2.96 1.65 -10.27
N GLN A 412 3.16 0.38 -10.63
CA GLN A 412 3.47 -0.03 -12.01
C GLN A 412 2.32 0.18 -13.00
N SER A 413 1.12 0.39 -12.50
CA SER A 413 -0.08 0.64 -13.31
C SER A 413 -0.87 1.79 -12.74
N VAL A 414 -1.42 2.58 -13.64
CA VAL A 414 -2.32 3.69 -13.33
C VAL A 414 -3.75 3.23 -13.61
N SER A 415 -4.60 3.31 -12.59
CA SER A 415 -6.03 3.03 -12.73
C SER A 415 -6.72 4.25 -13.35
N GLN A 416 -7.65 4.03 -14.25
CA GLN A 416 -8.30 5.07 -15.04
C GLN A 416 -9.81 4.93 -14.96
N PHE A 417 -10.50 6.05 -14.78
CA PHE A 417 -11.95 6.15 -14.82
C PHE A 417 -12.36 7.38 -15.64
N ASN A 418 -13.31 7.20 -16.57
CA ASN A 418 -13.83 8.29 -17.37
C ASN A 418 -15.32 8.51 -17.10
N LEU A 419 -15.66 9.70 -16.60
CA LEU A 419 -17.00 10.07 -16.19
C LEU A 419 -18.01 10.04 -17.36
N LEU A 420 -17.63 10.59 -18.53
CA LEU A 420 -18.53 10.61 -19.67
C LEU A 420 -18.79 9.22 -20.27
N ASN A 421 -17.81 8.32 -20.19
CA ASN A 421 -18.02 6.91 -20.55
C ASN A 421 -18.97 6.21 -19.58
N TYR A 422 -18.83 6.49 -18.29
CA TYR A 422 -19.74 5.97 -17.27
C TYR A 422 -21.16 6.47 -17.47
N ALA A 423 -21.36 7.80 -17.62
CA ALA A 423 -22.65 8.42 -17.83
C ALA A 423 -23.33 7.97 -19.16
N SER A 424 -22.54 7.67 -20.19
CA SER A 424 -23.03 7.14 -21.48
C SER A 424 -23.26 5.61 -21.49
N GLY A 425 -22.95 4.93 -20.40
CA GLY A 425 -23.05 3.46 -20.35
C GLY A 425 -22.08 2.72 -21.28
N LYS A 426 -20.94 3.34 -21.65
CA LYS A 426 -19.90 2.77 -22.52
C LYS A 426 -18.71 2.25 -21.70
N PRO A 427 -18.72 0.98 -21.27
CA PRO A 427 -17.62 0.43 -20.46
C PRO A 427 -16.36 0.17 -21.29
N TYR A 428 -15.18 0.25 -20.65
CA TYR A 428 -13.89 -0.05 -21.30
C TYR A 428 -13.77 -1.51 -21.78
N ASN A 429 -14.43 -2.45 -21.10
CA ASN A 429 -14.30 -3.90 -21.32
C ASN A 429 -15.53 -4.54 -22.00
N TYR A 430 -16.23 -3.81 -22.85
CA TYR A 430 -17.48 -4.26 -23.50
C TYR A 430 -17.35 -5.63 -24.17
N ASN A 431 -16.23 -5.92 -24.84
CA ASN A 431 -16.06 -7.13 -25.66
C ASN A 431 -15.72 -8.41 -24.84
N ARG A 432 -15.36 -8.30 -23.57
CA ARG A 432 -14.94 -9.47 -22.77
C ARG A 432 -15.99 -10.02 -21.82
N CYS A 433 -17.06 -9.29 -21.56
CA CYS A 433 -17.94 -9.61 -20.43
C CYS A 433 -19.44 -9.36 -20.65
N PHE A 434 -19.99 -9.58 -21.85
CA PHE A 434 -21.45 -9.39 -22.08
C PHE A 434 -22.32 -10.19 -21.11
N LEU A 435 -21.91 -11.40 -20.73
CA LEU A 435 -22.65 -12.24 -19.76
C LEU A 435 -22.48 -11.72 -18.32
N LEU A 436 -21.28 -11.24 -17.97
CA LEU A 436 -20.98 -10.63 -16.67
C LEU A 436 -21.67 -9.26 -16.50
N LEU A 437 -21.90 -8.53 -17.59
CA LEU A 437 -22.60 -7.23 -17.57
C LEU A 437 -24.06 -7.37 -17.10
N LYS A 438 -24.74 -8.45 -17.46
CA LYS A 438 -26.11 -8.72 -17.02
C LYS A 438 -26.18 -9.06 -15.52
N VAL A 439 -25.16 -9.75 -15.01
CA VAL A 439 -25.04 -10.10 -13.58
C VAL A 439 -24.47 -8.92 -12.77
N ALA A 440 -23.60 -8.10 -13.37
CA ALA A 440 -22.96 -6.94 -12.75
C ALA A 440 -23.93 -5.79 -12.47
N LYS A 441 -24.94 -5.60 -13.31
CA LYS A 441 -26.03 -4.63 -13.03
C LYS A 441 -26.84 -4.97 -11.79
N THR A 442 -26.82 -6.25 -11.37
CA THR A 442 -27.49 -6.72 -10.15
C THR A 442 -26.60 -6.70 -8.90
N LEU A 443 -25.28 -6.63 -9.09
CA LEU A 443 -24.28 -6.60 -8.02
C LEU A 443 -23.35 -5.41 -8.24
N HIS A 444 -23.58 -4.29 -7.56
CA HIS A 444 -22.75 -3.06 -7.61
C HIS A 444 -21.23 -3.30 -7.45
N VAL A 445 -20.84 -4.44 -6.88
CA VAL A 445 -19.44 -4.86 -6.69
C VAL A 445 -18.69 -5.11 -8.02
N LEU A 446 -19.42 -5.42 -9.11
CA LEU A 446 -18.83 -5.72 -10.42
C LEU A 446 -18.73 -4.48 -11.33
N GLU A 447 -19.30 -3.33 -10.97
CA GLU A 447 -19.18 -2.09 -11.73
C GLU A 447 -17.70 -1.65 -11.85
N ASP A 448 -16.91 -1.88 -10.81
CA ASP A 448 -15.49 -1.55 -10.77
C ASP A 448 -14.68 -2.24 -11.86
N PHE A 449 -15.02 -3.49 -12.17
CA PHE A 449 -14.33 -4.25 -13.23
C PHE A 449 -14.67 -3.78 -14.65
N ILE A 450 -15.80 -3.12 -14.81
CA ILE A 450 -16.32 -2.73 -16.12
C ILE A 450 -15.85 -1.35 -16.54
N TYR A 451 -15.85 -0.40 -15.58
CA TYR A 451 -15.58 1.01 -15.85
C TYR A 451 -14.16 1.45 -15.44
N ILE A 452 -13.41 0.60 -14.71
CA ILE A 452 -12.01 0.90 -14.36
C ILE A 452 -11.08 0.17 -15.32
N ARG A 453 -10.21 0.93 -15.96
CA ARG A 453 -9.13 0.43 -16.80
C ARG A 453 -7.80 0.59 -16.07
N ARG A 454 -6.96 -0.44 -16.08
CA ARG A 454 -5.59 -0.38 -15.58
C ARG A 454 -4.62 -0.42 -16.73
N GLU A 455 -3.82 0.62 -16.82
CA GLU A 455 -2.77 0.75 -17.84
C GLU A 455 -1.39 0.71 -17.18
N PRO A 456 -0.42 -0.01 -17.75
CA PRO A 456 0.93 0.00 -17.23
C PRO A 456 1.56 1.38 -17.41
N LEU A 457 2.22 1.89 -16.36
CA LEU A 457 2.88 3.20 -16.37
C LEU A 457 3.91 3.30 -17.51
N ARG A 458 4.59 2.19 -17.84
CA ARG A 458 5.55 2.11 -18.95
C ARG A 458 4.98 2.46 -20.33
N LYS A 459 3.67 2.40 -20.52
CA LYS A 459 3.03 2.78 -21.78
C LYS A 459 3.15 4.28 -22.08
N TYR A 460 3.36 5.08 -21.06
CA TYR A 460 3.42 6.53 -21.14
C TYR A 460 4.85 7.07 -21.12
N ILE A 461 5.84 6.23 -21.42
CA ILE A 461 7.22 6.66 -21.62
C ILE A 461 7.34 7.16 -23.05
N TRP A 462 7.61 8.44 -23.18
CA TRP A 462 7.94 9.08 -24.45
C TRP A 462 9.46 9.06 -24.65
N ARG A 463 9.90 8.70 -25.87
CA ARG A 463 11.31 8.73 -26.27
C ARG A 463 11.47 9.62 -27.47
N ASP A 464 12.17 10.73 -27.31
CA ASP A 464 12.54 11.62 -28.39
C ASP A 464 14.03 11.95 -28.33
N HIS A 465 14.74 11.78 -29.46
CA HIS A 465 16.17 12.07 -29.61
C HIS A 465 17.08 11.64 -28.46
N GLY A 466 16.74 10.52 -27.77
CA GLY A 466 17.52 9.98 -26.66
C GLY A 466 17.05 10.42 -25.27
N ALA A 467 16.08 11.31 -25.16
CA ALA A 467 15.45 11.66 -23.89
C ALA A 467 14.19 10.82 -23.67
N GLU A 468 14.06 10.27 -22.44
CA GLU A 468 12.83 9.62 -21.97
C GLU A 468 12.05 10.62 -21.14
N THR A 469 10.75 10.80 -21.43
CA THR A 469 9.85 11.60 -20.60
C THR A 469 8.69 10.72 -20.13
N ASP A 470 8.47 10.67 -18.83
CA ASP A 470 7.33 10.00 -18.23
C ASP A 470 6.68 10.89 -17.14
N ILE A 471 5.57 10.43 -16.56
CA ILE A 471 4.85 11.14 -15.50
C ILE A 471 5.76 11.51 -14.33
N LEU A 472 6.65 10.61 -13.96
CA LEU A 472 7.55 10.80 -12.83
C LEU A 472 8.61 11.86 -13.12
N ILE A 473 9.10 11.90 -14.37
CA ILE A 473 10.07 12.92 -14.81
C ILE A 473 9.42 14.30 -14.80
N LEU A 474 8.20 14.42 -15.33
CA LEU A 474 7.49 15.71 -15.33
C LEU A 474 7.17 16.18 -13.91
N ALA A 475 6.69 15.29 -13.04
CA ALA A 475 6.45 15.63 -11.65
C ALA A 475 7.74 16.04 -10.92
N PHE A 476 8.84 15.30 -11.13
CA PHE A 476 10.14 15.64 -10.55
C PHE A 476 10.61 17.03 -11.00
N ASN A 477 10.55 17.30 -12.29
CA ASN A 477 10.97 18.58 -12.84
C ASN A 477 10.05 19.73 -12.37
N SER A 478 8.75 19.49 -12.26
CA SER A 478 7.80 20.49 -11.75
C SER A 478 8.07 20.83 -10.27
N VAL A 479 8.30 19.81 -9.41
CA VAL A 479 8.65 20.03 -8.01
C VAL A 479 10.01 20.72 -7.88
N ARG A 480 11.02 20.31 -8.67
CA ARG A 480 12.35 20.91 -8.67
C ARG A 480 12.34 22.35 -9.18
N SER A 481 11.55 22.66 -10.21
CA SER A 481 11.36 24.03 -10.70
C SER A 481 10.65 24.89 -9.64
N ALA A 482 9.62 24.35 -8.99
CA ALA A 482 8.93 25.01 -7.89
C ALA A 482 9.89 25.32 -6.71
N ALA A 483 10.82 24.42 -6.45
CA ALA A 483 11.87 24.60 -5.45
C ALA A 483 12.88 25.71 -5.83
N GLY A 484 13.20 25.83 -7.12
CA GLY A 484 14.13 26.85 -7.62
C GLY A 484 13.61 28.28 -7.49
N ASP A 485 12.28 28.46 -7.50
CA ASP A 485 11.64 29.77 -7.34
C ASP A 485 11.61 30.22 -5.85
N LEU A 486 11.96 29.31 -4.93
CA LEU A 486 12.02 29.57 -3.50
C LEU A 486 13.46 29.93 -3.12
N GLY A 487 13.71 31.17 -2.70
CA GLY A 487 14.99 31.57 -2.09
C GLY A 487 15.19 30.87 -0.74
N ASP A 488 16.46 30.86 -0.26
CA ASP A 488 16.89 30.10 0.95
C ASP A 488 16.13 30.46 2.26
N ASP A 489 15.37 31.56 2.31
CA ASP A 489 14.78 32.11 3.55
C ASP A 489 13.25 32.34 3.55
N GLU A 490 12.52 31.99 2.49
CA GLU A 490 11.09 32.32 2.41
C GLU A 490 10.16 31.11 2.59
N LEU A 491 9.94 30.80 3.83
CA LEU A 491 9.13 29.68 4.30
C LEU A 491 7.63 29.79 3.95
N ASP A 492 7.10 31.02 3.95
CA ASP A 492 5.69 31.30 3.63
C ASP A 492 5.40 31.15 2.14
N LYS A 493 6.37 31.48 1.28
CA LYS A 493 6.26 31.26 -0.17
C LYS A 493 6.22 29.77 -0.55
N THR A 494 6.82 28.88 0.25
CA THR A 494 6.74 27.44 0.03
C THR A 494 5.30 26.96 0.07
N VAL A 495 4.48 27.47 0.98
CA VAL A 495 3.07 27.12 1.10
C VAL A 495 2.31 27.61 -0.13
N GLU A 496 2.56 28.83 -0.58
CA GLU A 496 1.89 29.44 -1.71
C GLU A 496 2.20 28.71 -3.04
N VAL A 497 3.48 28.42 -3.30
CA VAL A 497 3.93 27.75 -4.54
C VAL A 497 3.36 26.34 -4.68
N PHE A 498 3.27 25.57 -3.59
CA PHE A 498 2.76 24.20 -3.65
C PHE A 498 1.25 24.07 -3.40
N ASN A 499 0.55 25.17 -3.09
CA ASN A 499 -0.91 25.21 -3.03
C ASN A 499 -1.56 25.54 -4.40
N CYS A 500 -0.76 25.74 -5.44
CA CYS A 500 -1.26 25.96 -6.78
C CYS A 500 -1.97 24.71 -7.31
N ARG A 501 -3.20 24.91 -7.83
CA ARG A 501 -4.05 23.84 -8.41
C ARG A 501 -4.07 23.92 -9.94
N GLY A 502 -3.01 24.43 -10.57
CA GLY A 502 -2.89 24.69 -11.99
C GLY A 502 -2.59 26.17 -12.33
N SER A 503 -2.70 27.07 -11.35
CA SER A 503 -2.53 28.51 -11.58
C SER A 503 -1.10 28.91 -11.96
N ARG A 504 -0.09 28.16 -11.49
CA ARG A 504 1.31 28.41 -11.85
C ARG A 504 1.59 27.99 -13.30
N ALA A 505 1.10 26.83 -13.70
CA ALA A 505 1.21 26.36 -15.08
C ALA A 505 0.55 27.35 -16.05
N LEU A 506 -0.61 27.90 -15.71
CA LEU A 506 -1.28 28.91 -16.50
C LEU A 506 -0.48 30.20 -16.59
N ARG A 507 0.05 30.70 -15.46
CA ARG A 507 0.87 31.93 -15.43
C ARG A 507 2.17 31.78 -16.22
N SER A 508 2.81 30.61 -16.18
CA SER A 508 4.05 30.36 -16.91
C SER A 508 3.85 30.39 -18.44
N HIS A 509 2.63 30.21 -18.92
CA HIS A 509 2.26 30.24 -20.33
C HIS A 509 1.40 31.46 -20.68
N GLU A 510 1.19 32.43 -19.79
CA GLU A 510 0.30 33.58 -19.97
C GLU A 510 0.64 34.37 -21.22
N ASP A 511 1.90 34.80 -21.38
CA ASP A 511 2.33 35.58 -22.55
C ASP A 511 2.13 34.80 -23.86
N ALA A 512 2.43 33.50 -23.85
CA ALA A 512 2.27 32.63 -25.00
C ALA A 512 0.76 32.49 -25.40
N ILE A 513 -0.09 32.25 -24.37
CA ILE A 513 -1.55 32.14 -24.57
C ILE A 513 -2.12 33.44 -25.11
N LYS A 514 -1.79 34.59 -24.50
CA LYS A 514 -2.27 35.91 -24.92
C LYS A 514 -1.80 36.25 -26.34
N THR A 515 -0.53 35.97 -26.68
CA THR A 515 0.01 36.16 -28.03
C THR A 515 -0.71 35.26 -29.02
N CYS A 516 -0.99 34.02 -28.66
CA CYS A 516 -1.71 33.06 -29.50
C CYS A 516 -3.16 33.54 -29.78
N LEU A 517 -3.86 34.03 -28.76
CA LEU A 517 -5.24 34.52 -28.84
C LEU A 517 -5.32 35.87 -29.57
N SER A 518 -4.38 36.81 -29.36
CA SER A 518 -4.35 38.10 -30.03
C SER A 518 -4.20 38.01 -31.57
N ALA A 519 -3.57 36.92 -32.03
CA ALA A 519 -3.54 36.63 -33.48
C ALA A 519 -4.92 36.26 -34.08
N SER A 520 -5.97 36.13 -33.25
CA SER A 520 -7.32 35.73 -33.63
C SER A 520 -8.38 36.81 -33.41
N SER A 521 -8.16 37.72 -32.48
CA SER A 521 -9.13 38.73 -32.04
C SER A 521 -8.58 40.11 -32.33
N GLU A 522 -9.39 40.98 -32.90
CA GLU A 522 -9.02 42.38 -33.13
C GLU A 522 -9.09 43.21 -31.83
N GLU A 523 -9.78 42.71 -30.80
CA GLU A 523 -9.94 43.38 -29.50
C GLU A 523 -9.14 42.67 -28.41
N GLN A 524 -8.22 43.39 -27.74
CA GLN A 524 -7.41 42.92 -26.61
C GLN A 524 -8.28 42.51 -25.41
N GLU A 525 -9.44 43.15 -25.23
CA GLU A 525 -10.37 42.89 -24.15
C GLU A 525 -10.93 41.45 -24.19
N ASP A 526 -11.14 40.88 -25.37
CA ASP A 526 -11.61 39.51 -25.51
C ASP A 526 -10.52 38.48 -25.19
N VAL A 527 -9.27 38.80 -25.50
CA VAL A 527 -8.11 37.95 -25.12
C VAL A 527 -7.96 37.83 -23.64
N ASP A 528 -8.02 38.95 -22.92
CA ASP A 528 -7.91 38.98 -21.46
C ASP A 528 -9.08 38.25 -20.78
N LYS A 529 -10.31 38.39 -21.29
CA LYS A 529 -11.50 37.68 -20.83
C LYS A 529 -11.35 36.15 -20.96
N ILE A 530 -10.83 35.66 -22.08
CA ILE A 530 -10.62 34.21 -22.30
C ILE A 530 -9.57 33.70 -21.35
N PHE A 531 -8.46 34.41 -21.18
CA PHE A 531 -7.42 34.03 -20.25
C PHE A 531 -7.92 34.03 -18.79
N GLU A 532 -8.66 35.07 -18.36
CA GLU A 532 -9.29 35.12 -17.04
C GLU A 532 -10.25 33.95 -16.82
N MET A 533 -11.05 33.59 -17.82
CA MET A 533 -11.97 32.45 -17.73
C MET A 533 -11.22 31.14 -17.47
N ILE A 534 -10.11 30.90 -18.17
CA ILE A 534 -9.26 29.73 -17.96
C ILE A 534 -8.63 29.79 -16.54
N MET A 535 -8.13 30.95 -16.13
CA MET A 535 -7.54 31.16 -14.80
C MET A 535 -8.56 30.99 -13.69
N ASP A 536 -9.77 31.49 -13.86
CA ASP A 536 -10.88 31.38 -12.90
C ASP A 536 -11.27 29.93 -12.62
N SER A 537 -11.13 29.05 -13.61
CA SER A 537 -11.41 27.62 -13.46
C SER A 537 -10.52 26.91 -12.43
N VAL A 538 -9.36 27.47 -12.09
CA VAL A 538 -8.43 26.94 -11.07
C VAL A 538 -8.32 27.82 -9.83
N VAL A 539 -8.62 29.12 -9.92
CA VAL A 539 -8.46 30.08 -8.80
C VAL A 539 -9.78 30.31 -8.08
N LYS A 540 -10.87 30.57 -8.81
CA LYS A 540 -12.19 30.89 -8.20
C LYS A 540 -12.96 29.66 -7.75
N VAL A 541 -12.66 28.49 -8.29
CA VAL A 541 -13.26 27.24 -7.82
C VAL A 541 -12.69 26.87 -6.44
N THR A 542 -13.53 26.97 -5.43
CA THR A 542 -13.11 26.77 -4.02
C THR A 542 -12.83 25.32 -3.70
N ASP A 543 -13.64 24.41 -4.21
CA ASP A 543 -13.56 22.99 -3.92
C ASP A 543 -12.71 22.25 -4.95
N PHE A 544 -11.76 21.45 -4.44
CA PHE A 544 -10.83 20.74 -5.32
C PHE A 544 -11.50 19.66 -6.17
N ASP A 545 -12.52 19.00 -5.65
CA ASP A 545 -13.33 18.01 -6.37
C ASP A 545 -14.09 18.61 -7.55
N GLU A 546 -14.57 19.84 -7.41
CA GLU A 546 -15.21 20.60 -8.49
C GLU A 546 -14.21 20.91 -9.60
N SER A 547 -13.01 21.39 -9.26
CA SER A 547 -11.93 21.61 -10.22
C SER A 547 -11.56 20.35 -11.00
N LEU A 548 -11.49 19.19 -10.31
CA LEU A 548 -11.20 17.91 -10.94
C LEU A 548 -12.26 17.48 -11.95
N LEU A 549 -13.54 17.59 -11.57
CA LEU A 549 -14.67 17.29 -12.46
C LEU A 549 -14.67 18.20 -13.70
N LEU A 550 -14.50 19.50 -13.49
CA LEU A 550 -14.49 20.51 -14.54
C LEU A 550 -13.37 20.26 -15.55
N TRP A 551 -12.13 20.13 -15.08
CA TRP A 551 -10.97 19.88 -15.95
C TRP A 551 -11.01 18.50 -16.61
N HIS A 552 -11.56 17.48 -15.96
CA HIS A 552 -11.72 16.15 -16.54
C HIS A 552 -12.65 16.18 -17.75
N ILE A 553 -13.82 16.81 -17.61
CA ILE A 553 -14.80 16.91 -18.70
C ILE A 553 -14.24 17.77 -19.83
N ALA A 554 -13.65 18.93 -19.51
CA ALA A 554 -13.05 19.80 -20.51
C ALA A 554 -11.93 19.09 -21.31
N THR A 555 -11.04 18.36 -20.62
CA THR A 555 -9.98 17.55 -21.26
C THR A 555 -10.57 16.49 -22.19
N ASP A 556 -11.62 15.77 -21.78
CA ASP A 556 -12.26 14.73 -22.61
C ASP A 556 -12.98 15.32 -23.83
N LEU A 557 -13.55 16.52 -23.70
CA LEU A 557 -14.17 17.26 -24.82
C LEU A 557 -13.11 17.71 -25.81
N CYS A 558 -12.00 18.32 -25.37
CA CYS A 558 -10.89 18.73 -26.26
C CYS A 558 -10.29 17.51 -27.00
N LEU A 559 -10.10 16.38 -26.34
CA LEU A 559 -9.65 15.13 -26.98
C LEU A 559 -10.62 14.60 -28.03
N THR A 560 -11.92 14.84 -27.85
CA THR A 560 -12.95 14.42 -28.80
C THR A 560 -12.99 15.33 -30.03
N GLN A 561 -12.86 16.64 -29.84
CA GLN A 561 -12.87 17.64 -30.90
C GLN A 561 -11.71 17.44 -31.86
N GLN A 562 -10.52 17.17 -31.35
CA GLN A 562 -9.34 16.91 -32.19
C GLN A 562 -9.45 15.66 -33.06
N LYS A 563 -10.16 14.63 -32.64
CA LYS A 563 -10.42 13.44 -33.46
C LYS A 563 -11.25 13.77 -34.71
N HIS A 564 -11.94 14.88 -34.69
CA HIS A 564 -12.73 15.37 -35.82
C HIS A 564 -11.94 16.33 -36.73
N HIS A 565 -10.77 16.83 -36.31
CA HIS A 565 -9.91 17.65 -37.18
C HIS A 565 -9.23 16.79 -38.24
N ARG A 566 -9.14 17.30 -39.45
CA ARG A 566 -8.64 16.59 -40.67
C ARG A 566 -7.13 16.36 -40.67
N HIS A 567 -6.38 17.03 -39.80
CA HIS A 567 -4.92 16.88 -39.73
C HIS A 567 -4.55 16.00 -38.53
N PRO A 568 -3.70 14.98 -38.72
CA PRO A 568 -3.19 14.23 -37.58
C PRO A 568 -2.36 15.18 -36.70
N PRO A 569 -2.47 15.05 -35.35
CA PRO A 569 -1.69 15.87 -34.43
C PRO A 569 -0.19 15.61 -34.64
N SER A 570 0.63 16.60 -34.30
CA SER A 570 2.09 16.42 -34.29
C SER A 570 2.45 15.23 -33.35
N ARG A 571 3.63 14.67 -33.56
CA ARG A 571 4.06 13.53 -32.73
C ARG A 571 4.12 13.91 -31.25
N ASP A 572 4.52 15.14 -30.97
CA ASP A 572 4.63 15.71 -29.63
C ASP A 572 3.27 16.04 -29.04
N ALA A 573 2.36 16.60 -29.79
CA ALA A 573 0.98 16.81 -29.34
C ALA A 573 0.28 15.48 -28.97
N ASN A 574 0.50 14.43 -29.73
CA ASN A 574 -0.15 13.13 -29.50
C ASN A 574 0.26 12.48 -28.14
N TRP A 575 1.54 12.55 -27.77
CA TRP A 575 1.91 12.01 -26.44
C TRP A 575 1.39 12.88 -25.31
N LYS A 576 1.42 14.23 -25.44
CA LYS A 576 0.86 15.18 -24.47
C LYS A 576 -0.64 14.92 -24.25
N GLN A 577 -1.41 14.69 -25.33
CA GLN A 577 -2.81 14.27 -25.27
C GLN A 577 -3.04 13.00 -24.48
N ASN A 578 -2.28 11.94 -24.79
CA ASN A 578 -2.38 10.67 -24.07
C ASN A 578 -2.00 10.83 -22.61
N PHE A 579 -1.06 11.70 -22.33
CA PHE A 579 -0.59 11.98 -20.98
C PHE A 579 -1.65 12.76 -20.18
N ALA A 580 -2.17 13.85 -20.72
CA ALA A 580 -3.27 14.63 -20.12
C ALA A 580 -4.50 13.75 -19.85
N LYS A 581 -4.87 12.91 -20.83
CA LYS A 581 -5.94 11.93 -20.67
C LYS A 581 -5.68 10.98 -19.50
N THR A 582 -4.46 10.44 -19.40
CA THR A 582 -4.12 9.46 -18.36
C THR A 582 -4.18 10.07 -16.98
N LEU A 583 -3.64 11.28 -16.79
CA LEU A 583 -3.71 11.99 -15.51
C LEU A 583 -5.14 12.37 -15.16
N SER A 584 -5.89 12.91 -16.11
CA SER A 584 -7.30 13.26 -15.95
C SER A 584 -8.13 12.06 -15.49
N GLU A 585 -8.03 10.91 -16.18
CA GLU A 585 -8.74 9.68 -15.83
C GLU A 585 -8.24 9.05 -14.52
N TYR A 586 -6.96 9.25 -14.18
CA TYR A 586 -6.40 8.81 -12.89
C TYR A 586 -6.93 9.63 -11.71
N MET A 587 -6.94 10.95 -11.83
CA MET A 587 -7.47 11.84 -10.79
C MET A 587 -8.97 11.60 -10.56
N MET A 588 -9.73 11.32 -11.62
CA MET A 588 -11.12 10.88 -11.50
C MET A 588 -11.26 9.51 -10.83
N TYR A 589 -10.37 8.56 -11.12
CA TYR A 589 -10.32 7.29 -10.40
C TYR A 589 -10.10 7.49 -8.90
N LEU A 590 -9.15 8.35 -8.52
CA LEU A 590 -8.92 8.67 -7.11
C LEU A 590 -10.16 9.28 -6.46
N LEU A 591 -10.81 10.26 -7.12
CA LEU A 591 -11.99 10.92 -6.59
C LEU A 591 -13.12 9.93 -6.26
N ILE A 592 -13.34 8.94 -7.11
CA ILE A 592 -14.48 8.03 -7.00
C ILE A 592 -14.16 6.81 -6.12
N LYS A 593 -12.93 6.27 -6.20
CA LYS A 593 -12.55 5.02 -5.54
C LYS A 593 -11.67 5.19 -4.30
N GLN A 594 -10.99 6.30 -4.19
CA GLN A 594 -10.07 6.61 -3.10
C GLN A 594 -10.14 8.09 -2.70
N PRO A 595 -11.34 8.63 -2.40
CA PRO A 595 -11.52 10.04 -2.08
C PRO A 595 -10.69 10.48 -0.85
N GLU A 596 -10.34 9.54 0.03
CA GLU A 596 -9.47 9.78 1.18
C GLU A 596 -8.06 10.24 0.76
N MET A 597 -7.58 9.85 -0.44
CA MET A 597 -6.28 10.28 -0.97
C MET A 597 -6.30 11.71 -1.51
N LEU A 598 -7.46 12.28 -1.76
CA LEU A 598 -7.62 13.65 -2.26
C LEU A 598 -7.95 14.66 -1.16
N SER A 599 -8.00 14.24 0.11
CA SER A 599 -8.42 15.08 1.26
C SER A 599 -9.74 15.81 1.02
N THR A 600 -10.61 15.26 0.19
CA THR A 600 -11.93 15.86 -0.10
C THR A 600 -12.78 15.85 1.16
N ARG A 601 -13.39 17.00 1.47
CA ARG A 601 -14.33 17.10 2.58
C ARG A 601 -15.52 16.19 2.31
N THR A 602 -15.85 15.39 3.30
CA THR A 602 -16.84 14.31 3.20
C THR A 602 -18.22 14.82 2.74
N GLY A 603 -18.73 14.23 1.67
CA GLY A 603 -20.15 14.27 1.28
C GLY A 603 -20.50 15.14 0.08
N THR A 604 -19.91 16.32 -0.09
CA THR A 604 -20.28 17.25 -1.18
C THR A 604 -19.83 16.75 -2.56
N TRP A 605 -18.65 16.16 -2.64
CA TRP A 605 -18.12 15.64 -3.90
C TRP A 605 -19.01 14.55 -4.53
N LEU A 606 -19.61 13.67 -3.71
CA LEU A 606 -20.46 12.59 -4.22
C LEU A 606 -21.77 13.13 -4.84
N MET A 607 -22.39 14.11 -4.19
CA MET A 607 -23.59 14.76 -4.73
C MET A 607 -23.26 15.45 -6.05
N ARG A 608 -22.21 16.26 -6.07
CA ARG A 608 -21.74 16.97 -7.27
C ARG A 608 -21.41 16.02 -8.43
N TYR A 609 -20.75 14.89 -8.12
CA TYR A 609 -20.48 13.83 -9.09
C TYR A 609 -21.78 13.21 -9.62
N GLN A 610 -22.74 12.89 -8.75
CA GLN A 610 -24.02 12.28 -9.14
C GLN A 610 -24.84 13.23 -10.00
N ASP A 611 -24.92 14.50 -9.63
CA ASP A 611 -25.60 15.54 -10.38
C ASP A 611 -25.00 15.71 -11.77
N THR A 612 -23.66 15.79 -11.86
CA THR A 612 -22.94 15.89 -13.13
C THR A 612 -23.18 14.65 -14.03
N CYS A 613 -23.19 13.44 -13.45
CA CYS A 613 -23.53 12.22 -14.18
C CYS A 613 -24.99 12.22 -14.67
N ALA A 614 -25.92 12.71 -13.85
CA ALA A 614 -27.33 12.80 -14.21
C ALA A 614 -27.53 13.80 -15.35
N GLU A 615 -26.94 14.99 -15.29
CA GLU A 615 -26.95 16.00 -16.35
C GLU A 615 -26.36 15.43 -17.65
N ALA A 616 -25.17 14.80 -17.60
CA ALA A 616 -24.53 14.20 -18.76
C ALA A 616 -25.39 13.09 -19.38
N SER A 617 -26.05 12.27 -18.57
CA SER A 617 -26.92 11.18 -19.04
C SER A 617 -28.14 11.68 -19.82
N HIS A 618 -28.63 12.90 -19.53
CA HIS A 618 -29.72 13.53 -20.27
C HIS A 618 -29.40 13.67 -21.77
N PHE A 619 -28.14 13.95 -22.10
CA PHE A 619 -27.71 14.07 -23.50
C PHE A 619 -27.69 12.73 -24.24
N THR A 620 -27.72 11.59 -23.52
CA THR A 620 -27.79 10.25 -24.12
C THR A 620 -29.23 9.78 -24.42
N LYS A 621 -30.24 10.30 -23.70
CA LYS A 621 -31.64 9.87 -23.83
C LYS A 621 -32.23 10.00 -25.22
N TYR A 622 -31.76 10.98 -26.00
CA TYR A 622 -32.29 11.27 -27.35
C TYR A 622 -31.44 10.66 -28.49
N GLY A 623 -30.61 9.64 -28.21
CA GLY A 623 -29.73 9.01 -29.17
C GLY A 623 -28.61 9.90 -29.69
N GLY A 624 -27.56 9.34 -30.23
CA GLY A 624 -26.43 10.07 -30.82
C GLY A 624 -25.21 10.18 -29.92
N ASP A 625 -24.18 10.92 -30.36
CA ASP A 625 -22.94 11.10 -29.63
C ASP A 625 -23.09 12.18 -28.56
N MET A 626 -23.01 11.78 -27.29
CA MET A 626 -23.10 12.70 -26.15
C MET A 626 -22.03 13.81 -26.22
N ARG A 627 -20.78 13.43 -26.55
CA ARG A 627 -19.68 14.39 -26.60
C ARG A 627 -19.89 15.43 -27.74
N GLY A 628 -20.36 14.98 -28.88
CA GLY A 628 -20.71 15.91 -29.98
C GLY A 628 -21.81 16.90 -29.61
N LYS A 629 -22.81 16.45 -28.81
CA LYS A 629 -23.87 17.34 -28.31
C LYS A 629 -23.35 18.34 -27.29
N LEU A 630 -22.46 17.90 -26.36
CA LEU A 630 -21.84 18.78 -25.36
C LEU A 630 -20.96 19.85 -26.04
N LEU A 631 -20.23 19.50 -27.09
CA LEU A 631 -19.46 20.46 -27.89
C LEU A 631 -20.34 21.47 -28.66
N ALA A 632 -21.59 21.12 -28.98
CA ALA A 632 -22.54 21.99 -29.66
C ALA A 632 -23.33 22.87 -28.67
N VAL A 633 -23.10 22.79 -27.34
CA VAL A 633 -23.77 23.65 -26.36
C VAL A 633 -23.36 25.09 -26.57
N ASN A 634 -24.37 26.01 -26.65
CA ASN A 634 -24.11 27.44 -26.71
C ASN A 634 -23.58 27.95 -25.36
N THR A 635 -22.31 28.24 -25.31
CA THR A 635 -21.60 28.73 -24.12
C THR A 635 -21.72 30.24 -23.89
N SER A 636 -22.27 30.98 -24.87
CA SER A 636 -22.43 32.43 -24.75
C SER A 636 -23.56 32.85 -23.82
N ARG A 637 -24.44 31.91 -23.43
CA ARG A 637 -25.57 32.19 -22.52
C ARG A 637 -25.60 31.15 -21.42
N PRO A 638 -25.51 31.54 -20.13
CA PRO A 638 -25.69 30.60 -19.06
C PRO A 638 -27.08 29.95 -19.15
N PRO A 639 -27.23 28.68 -18.70
CA PRO A 639 -28.50 27.99 -18.74
C PRO A 639 -29.56 28.79 -17.93
N ALA A 640 -30.75 28.97 -18.53
CA ALA A 640 -31.86 29.65 -17.85
C ALA A 640 -32.26 28.81 -16.62
N ARG A 641 -32.21 29.41 -15.46
CA ARG A 641 -32.58 28.76 -14.19
C ARG A 641 -34.11 28.71 -14.06
N PRO A 642 -34.71 27.55 -13.80
CA PRO A 642 -36.11 27.51 -13.36
C PRO A 642 -36.19 27.99 -11.90
N GLY A 643 -36.57 29.23 -11.70
CA GLY A 643 -37.06 29.78 -10.42
C GLY A 643 -35.99 30.18 -9.43
N GLY A 644 -35.56 31.46 -9.49
CA GLY A 644 -35.13 32.21 -8.33
C GLY A 644 -33.63 32.39 -8.13
N ASP A 645 -33.34 33.47 -7.49
CA ASP A 645 -32.07 34.15 -7.21
C ASP A 645 -31.03 33.38 -6.35
N ASP A 646 -30.93 32.08 -6.43
CA ASP A 646 -29.98 31.32 -5.59
C ASP A 646 -28.70 30.94 -6.35
N GLU A 647 -27.57 31.44 -5.85
CA GLU A 647 -26.20 31.17 -6.33
C GLU A 647 -25.79 29.67 -6.31
N SER A 648 -26.63 28.80 -5.77
CA SER A 648 -26.30 27.44 -5.40
C SER A 648 -26.34 26.39 -6.52
N SER A 649 -26.77 26.72 -7.73
CA SER A 649 -26.93 25.75 -8.83
C SER A 649 -26.03 26.07 -10.03
N LYS A 650 -24.72 26.08 -9.83
CA LYS A 650 -23.75 26.08 -10.95
C LYS A 650 -23.65 24.67 -11.53
N SER A 651 -23.88 24.52 -12.85
CA SER A 651 -23.68 23.27 -13.54
C SER A 651 -22.21 23.10 -13.89
N VAL A 652 -21.53 22.18 -13.23
CA VAL A 652 -20.11 21.81 -13.53
C VAL A 652 -19.97 21.37 -14.99
N LEU A 653 -20.99 20.68 -15.53
CA LEU A 653 -20.99 20.22 -16.91
C LEU A 653 -20.99 21.38 -17.92
N PHE A 654 -21.79 22.44 -17.64
CA PHE A 654 -21.82 23.62 -18.48
C PHE A 654 -20.51 24.40 -18.40
N ASP A 655 -20.00 24.63 -17.19
CA ASP A 655 -18.73 25.33 -16.98
C ASP A 655 -17.56 24.59 -17.64
N ALA A 656 -17.60 23.25 -17.66
CA ALA A 656 -16.62 22.44 -18.40
C ALA A 656 -16.72 22.61 -19.91
N CYS A 657 -17.92 22.80 -20.49
CA CYS A 657 -18.09 23.13 -21.90
C CYS A 657 -17.52 24.53 -22.23
N VAL A 658 -17.71 25.50 -21.33
CA VAL A 658 -17.13 26.84 -21.44
C VAL A 658 -15.60 26.77 -21.44
N LEU A 659 -15.01 26.04 -20.47
CA LEU A 659 -13.56 25.85 -20.39
C LEU A 659 -13.02 25.13 -21.64
N ALA A 660 -13.70 24.06 -22.09
CA ALA A 660 -13.29 23.34 -23.31
C ALA A 660 -13.25 24.23 -24.52
N ASN A 661 -14.24 25.13 -24.69
CA ASN A 661 -14.27 26.10 -25.80
C ASN A 661 -13.16 27.16 -25.69
N ALA A 662 -12.82 27.60 -24.47
CA ALA A 662 -11.71 28.53 -24.25
C ALA A 662 -10.36 27.90 -24.58
N LEU A 663 -10.13 26.67 -24.12
CA LEU A 663 -8.91 25.89 -24.44
C LEU A 663 -8.80 25.62 -25.96
N GLU A 664 -9.92 25.29 -26.61
CA GLU A 664 -9.95 25.03 -28.05
C GLU A 664 -9.60 26.28 -28.90
N GLN A 665 -9.94 27.48 -28.42
CA GLN A 665 -9.53 28.71 -29.12
C GLN A 665 -8.00 28.86 -29.15
N VAL A 666 -7.31 28.46 -28.06
CA VAL A 666 -5.85 28.38 -28.03
C VAL A 666 -5.37 27.25 -28.95
N GLY A 667 -5.98 26.05 -28.86
CA GLY A 667 -5.57 24.88 -29.64
C GLY A 667 -5.75 25.02 -31.17
N ARG A 668 -6.69 25.82 -31.64
CA ARG A 668 -6.86 26.10 -33.07
C ARG A 668 -5.67 26.82 -33.68
N LYS A 669 -4.91 27.54 -32.89
CA LYS A 669 -3.73 28.29 -33.33
C LYS A 669 -2.45 27.55 -33.02
N ASP A 670 -2.35 27.02 -31.79
CA ASP A 670 -1.21 26.26 -31.32
C ASP A 670 -1.71 25.08 -30.46
N ASP A 671 -1.84 23.93 -31.11
CA ASP A 671 -2.28 22.69 -30.45
C ASP A 671 -1.26 22.20 -29.41
N GLU A 672 0.00 22.42 -29.66
CA GLU A 672 1.07 22.00 -28.73
C GLU A 672 1.06 22.81 -27.46
N LEU A 673 0.91 24.15 -27.56
CA LEU A 673 0.78 25.04 -26.39
C LEU A 673 -0.44 24.70 -25.54
N MET A 674 -1.59 24.42 -26.17
CA MET A 674 -2.80 24.04 -25.47
C MET A 674 -2.55 22.78 -24.60
N TRP A 675 -1.90 21.76 -25.18
CA TRP A 675 -1.63 20.53 -24.45
C TRP A 675 -0.53 20.70 -23.40
N ASP A 676 0.44 21.58 -23.57
CA ASP A 676 1.42 21.93 -22.53
C ASP A 676 0.72 22.52 -21.31
N VAL A 677 -0.21 23.43 -21.54
CA VAL A 677 -1.04 24.04 -20.49
C VAL A 677 -1.87 22.97 -19.76
N VAL A 678 -2.58 22.12 -20.50
CA VAL A 678 -3.43 21.09 -19.91
C VAL A 678 -2.61 20.08 -19.10
N VAL A 679 -1.46 19.63 -19.62
CA VAL A 679 -0.53 18.74 -18.90
C VAL A 679 0.01 19.41 -17.65
N GLY A 680 0.44 20.68 -17.75
CA GLY A 680 0.94 21.45 -16.62
C GLY A 680 -0.08 21.56 -15.49
N VAL A 681 -1.33 21.87 -15.81
CA VAL A 681 -2.42 21.94 -14.82
C VAL A 681 -2.65 20.58 -14.15
N TRP A 682 -2.69 19.48 -14.89
CA TRP A 682 -2.88 18.16 -14.32
C TRP A 682 -1.71 17.72 -13.44
N VAL A 683 -0.47 18.06 -13.79
CA VAL A 683 0.71 17.77 -12.95
C VAL A 683 0.64 18.57 -11.65
N GLU A 684 0.25 19.85 -11.69
CA GLU A 684 0.08 20.66 -10.47
C GLU A 684 -1.07 20.15 -9.60
N MET A 685 -2.20 19.75 -10.18
CA MET A 685 -3.30 19.14 -9.43
C MET A 685 -2.87 17.83 -8.75
N LEU A 686 -2.06 17.01 -9.41
CA LEU A 686 -1.50 15.79 -8.81
C LEU A 686 -0.55 16.11 -7.65
N ILE A 687 0.34 17.09 -7.81
CA ILE A 687 1.27 17.55 -6.76
C ILE A 687 0.49 18.12 -5.57
N TYR A 688 -0.51 18.95 -5.82
CA TYR A 688 -1.39 19.49 -4.79
C TYR A 688 -2.11 18.36 -4.01
N ALA A 689 -2.74 17.42 -4.72
CA ALA A 689 -3.42 16.29 -4.11
C ALA A 689 -2.47 15.43 -3.28
N ALA A 690 -1.27 15.15 -3.81
CA ALA A 690 -0.26 14.40 -3.10
C ALA A 690 0.14 15.08 -1.78
N ARG A 691 0.39 16.38 -1.81
CA ARG A 691 0.79 17.14 -0.62
C ARG A 691 -0.31 17.22 0.45
N GLU A 692 -1.57 17.32 0.03
CA GLU A 692 -2.70 17.42 0.96
C GLU A 692 -3.10 16.07 1.57
N CYS A 693 -2.70 14.94 0.96
CA CYS A 693 -3.02 13.60 1.43
C CYS A 693 -2.25 13.26 2.73
N PRO A 694 -2.93 12.74 3.77
CA PRO A 694 -2.26 12.29 4.99
C PRO A 694 -1.34 11.09 4.74
N GLY A 695 -0.18 11.05 5.43
CA GLY A 695 0.77 9.95 5.31
C GLY A 695 0.20 8.58 5.67
N SER A 696 -0.68 8.54 6.66
CA SER A 696 -1.39 7.31 7.08
C SER A 696 -2.25 6.70 5.97
N THR A 697 -2.81 7.52 5.08
CA THR A 697 -3.59 7.05 3.91
C THR A 697 -2.69 6.36 2.89
N HIS A 698 -1.49 6.89 2.64
CA HIS A 698 -0.53 6.27 1.73
C HIS A 698 -0.09 4.88 2.21
N VAL A 699 0.10 4.69 3.52
CA VAL A 699 0.44 3.37 4.10
C VAL A 699 -0.66 2.34 3.82
N ARG A 700 -1.94 2.73 3.94
CA ARG A 700 -3.07 1.82 3.66
C ARG A 700 -3.04 1.28 2.24
N GLU A 701 -2.67 2.11 1.26
CA GLU A 701 -2.66 1.72 -0.15
C GLU A 701 -1.43 0.87 -0.54
N LEU A 702 -0.40 0.77 0.30
CA LEU A 702 0.76 -0.10 0.03
C LEU A 702 0.36 -1.58 -0.07
N ASN A 703 -0.68 -2.02 0.64
CA ASN A 703 -1.18 -3.39 0.52
C ASN A 703 -1.74 -3.72 -0.87
N ARG A 704 -2.01 -2.69 -1.69
CA ARG A 704 -2.54 -2.79 -3.05
C ARG A 704 -1.50 -2.53 -4.14
N GLY A 705 -0.23 -2.46 -3.77
CA GLY A 705 0.89 -2.20 -4.69
C GLY A 705 1.24 -0.72 -4.83
N GLY A 706 0.71 0.13 -3.97
CA GLY A 706 0.89 1.58 -3.99
C GLY A 706 0.18 2.26 -5.16
N GLU A 707 -0.02 3.55 -5.03
CA GLU A 707 -0.60 4.42 -6.05
C GLU A 707 0.44 5.42 -6.57
N LEU A 708 0.26 5.95 -7.77
CA LEU A 708 1.15 6.95 -8.36
C LEU A 708 1.29 8.18 -7.44
N ILE A 709 0.19 8.65 -6.86
CA ILE A 709 0.17 9.77 -5.93
C ILE A 709 1.07 9.54 -4.70
N THR A 710 1.26 8.29 -4.27
CA THR A 710 2.16 7.93 -3.17
C THR A 710 3.63 8.20 -3.53
N LEU A 711 4.04 7.89 -4.76
CA LEU A 711 5.41 8.19 -5.23
C LEU A 711 5.65 9.71 -5.30
N ILE A 712 4.65 10.46 -5.73
CA ILE A 712 4.73 11.94 -5.81
C ILE A 712 4.73 12.55 -4.41
N TRP A 713 3.94 12.03 -3.48
CA TRP A 713 3.95 12.46 -2.09
C TRP A 713 5.33 12.29 -1.46
N PHE A 714 5.97 11.12 -1.63
CA PHE A 714 7.33 10.89 -1.16
C PHE A 714 8.32 11.85 -1.78
N LEU A 715 8.23 12.07 -3.08
CA LEU A 715 9.10 13.01 -3.77
C LEU A 715 9.03 14.42 -3.16
N ILE A 716 7.83 14.90 -2.84
CA ILE A 716 7.60 16.21 -2.22
C ILE A 716 8.19 16.24 -0.80
N GLU A 717 7.99 15.18 -0.02
CA GLU A 717 8.52 15.06 1.34
C GLU A 717 10.06 14.96 1.35
N ASP A 718 10.63 14.15 0.46
CA ASP A 718 12.07 13.98 0.31
C ASP A 718 12.76 15.27 -0.18
N MET A 719 12.11 16.03 -1.03
CA MET A 719 12.58 17.38 -1.40
C MET A 719 12.32 18.44 -0.32
N GLY A 720 11.72 18.04 0.82
CA GLY A 720 11.53 18.90 1.98
C GLY A 720 10.37 19.90 1.86
N PHE A 721 9.40 19.67 0.98
CA PHE A 721 8.26 20.57 0.74
C PHE A 721 6.92 20.01 1.25
N GLY A 722 6.97 18.97 2.05
CA GLY A 722 5.79 18.38 2.67
C GLY A 722 5.04 19.34 3.60
N LYS A 723 3.83 18.94 3.96
CA LYS A 723 2.93 19.71 4.84
C LYS A 723 3.55 19.85 6.24
N ARG A 724 3.40 21.01 6.87
CA ARG A 724 3.87 21.31 8.23
C ARG A 724 2.83 20.95 9.28
#